data_9aad05ebbebb4c0ecae593655b8fda68
#
_entry.id   9aad05ebbebb4c0ecae593655b8fda68
#
_cell.length_a   1.000
_cell.length_b   1.000
_cell.length_c   1.000
_cell.angle_alpha   90.00
_cell.angle_beta   90.00
_cell.angle_gamma   90.00
#
_symmetry.space_group_name_H-M   'P 1'
#
loop_
_entity.id
_entity.type
_entity.pdbx_description
1 polymer ?
#
loop_
_entity_poly.entity_id
_entity_poly.type
_entity_poly.pdbx_seq_one_letter_code
_entity_poly.pdbx_strand_id
1 'polypeptide(L)'
;MTKYIKEKAYASGIGLSQYMADFLPATFADVADNEVLATLINTHENTDIYKLHCNITIFSGQLEGQIQLGTAGTLGLVMYNSKAQTVNLASIPLDIKGAPFIADTAQPSAFILGAMGFDDVIIATDNLTDAINCYTAYISADVSVTVITSIVPSLFKQMVEEFEQVRHITVILTALPADKLKLKQLEGLNVTAIVSEHTPIYEALSYGESYNDLIADADIIDLKGVGHPQPTPITQTLPPVKTITSDMLPKNLWRYTDNQALRLSTPHEYIGVPLVIGLASTIGTKVSIFPKMLDDWETIPNLWGAIIGNPSTKKSPALSAGVKPLHNLTFKAKEQYEHFKKEFATQKEVNEFKTKAAREELKKLAKEQAKQADDTENPITDDDLKAKAQSIAEASEADETAPMLKRYITDDSTYQKLGELLSQTHNGLLVERDELTGLLAALKGEQNEEARNFYLEAYNGTGSKIMDRVMRGSIFIDNHCLSVVGGIQPDKLEHYLSNSIKGLGNDGLMQRFQLSVYPDHIKGRKEKDIAVDKGTRQAVYDLFEIIDNMTIGDFIKYGACKPDQFCNRPHYRFTKEAAEHFLQWYDHNTAKAESSDHTIISEHLMKYTKTVPSLALIFHLIDCIEYDANLGGVSLTALQTAIKWQKMLETHMYRIYSLVTDSANIKAHYLSEKILKVAEKGTDKTDTTDWLTHGFTARQLIRRGWKGLTATDDVLNALEVLIEHDWLTWESVPSTGRGGRPTERYYINPRVSELL
;
A
#
# COMPACT_ATOMS: atom_id res chain seq x y z
N MET A 1 -18.14 -59.37 3.62
CA MET A 1 -17.50 -60.25 2.63
C MET A 1 -16.35 -59.49 2.00
N THR A 2 -15.16 -59.68 2.53
CA THR A 2 -13.95 -58.97 2.08
C THR A 2 -13.35 -59.74 0.92
N LYS A 3 -13.81 -59.45 -0.32
CA LYS A 3 -13.09 -59.92 -1.50
C LYS A 3 -12.05 -58.88 -1.89
N TYR A 4 -10.81 -59.19 -1.64
CA TYR A 4 -9.71 -58.47 -2.23
C TYR A 4 -9.69 -58.72 -3.71
N ILE A 5 -9.95 -57.70 -4.52
CA ILE A 5 -9.71 -57.77 -5.95
C ILE A 5 -8.18 -57.62 -6.14
N LYS A 6 -7.50 -58.77 -6.20
CA LYS A 6 -6.10 -58.83 -6.61
C LYS A 6 -6.08 -59.16 -8.08
N GLU A 7 -5.89 -58.19 -8.97
CA GLU A 7 -5.44 -58.59 -10.29
C GLU A 7 -4.84 -57.48 -11.19
N LYS A 8 -4.01 -57.92 -12.01
CA LYS A 8 -3.25 -57.37 -13.11
C LYS A 8 -4.12 -56.67 -14.17
N ALA A 9 -4.53 -55.48 -14.04
CA ALA A 9 -5.51 -55.09 -15.00
C ALA A 9 -5.25 -53.84 -15.84
N TYR A 10 -4.29 -53.04 -15.50
CA TYR A 10 -4.18 -51.74 -16.22
C TYR A 10 -3.32 -51.74 -17.48
N ALA A 11 -2.52 -52.76 -17.72
CA ALA A 11 -1.58 -52.75 -18.85
C ALA A 11 -2.15 -53.23 -20.19
N SER A 12 -3.42 -53.68 -20.25
CA SER A 12 -3.91 -54.36 -21.47
C SER A 12 -5.27 -53.88 -21.98
N GLY A 13 -5.85 -52.80 -21.48
CA GLY A 13 -7.17 -52.35 -21.92
C GLY A 13 -8.29 -53.33 -21.59
N ILE A 14 -8.07 -54.34 -20.74
CA ILE A 14 -9.07 -55.26 -20.25
C ILE A 14 -9.76 -54.57 -19.07
N GLY A 15 -10.96 -54.14 -19.32
CA GLY A 15 -11.68 -53.18 -18.55
C GLY A 15 -11.95 -53.55 -17.09
N LEU A 16 -11.94 -52.51 -16.27
CA LEU A 16 -12.56 -52.48 -14.95
C LEU A 16 -13.94 -53.15 -14.94
N SER A 17 -14.63 -53.23 -16.07
CA SER A 17 -15.95 -53.85 -16.25
C SER A 17 -16.06 -55.29 -15.76
N GLN A 18 -14.97 -56.07 -15.75
CA GLN A 18 -15.01 -57.45 -15.20
C GLN A 18 -15.10 -57.52 -13.69
N TYR A 19 -14.69 -56.42 -13.00
CA TYR A 19 -14.69 -56.34 -11.55
C TYR A 19 -15.88 -55.57 -10.97
N MET A 20 -16.60 -54.84 -11.82
CA MET A 20 -17.72 -53.99 -11.43
C MET A 20 -18.97 -54.79 -11.00
N ALA A 21 -19.08 -56.06 -11.40
CA ALA A 21 -20.15 -56.94 -10.96
C ALA A 21 -20.21 -57.16 -9.44
N ASP A 22 -19.10 -56.88 -8.74
CA ASP A 22 -19.01 -57.04 -7.29
C ASP A 22 -19.23 -55.69 -6.54
N PHE A 23 -19.46 -54.58 -7.25
CA PHE A 23 -19.74 -53.26 -6.63
C PHE A 23 -21.24 -53.08 -6.40
N LEU A 24 -21.59 -52.47 -5.27
CA LEU A 24 -22.97 -52.07 -4.98
C LEU A 24 -23.23 -50.66 -5.49
N PRO A 25 -24.28 -50.43 -6.30
CA PRO A 25 -24.65 -49.07 -6.69
C PRO A 25 -24.86 -48.18 -5.48
N ALA A 26 -24.40 -46.94 -5.57
CA ALA A 26 -24.67 -45.95 -4.54
C ALA A 26 -26.15 -45.55 -4.52
N THR A 27 -26.67 -45.28 -3.35
CA THR A 27 -28.09 -44.90 -3.16
C THR A 27 -28.15 -43.49 -2.57
N PHE A 28 -29.33 -42.86 -2.68
CA PHE A 28 -29.56 -41.53 -2.07
C PHE A 28 -29.22 -41.50 -0.57
N ALA A 29 -29.55 -42.59 0.15
CA ALA A 29 -29.26 -42.69 1.58
C ALA A 29 -27.75 -42.65 1.90
N ASP A 30 -26.89 -43.01 0.95
CA ASP A 30 -25.44 -43.01 1.13
C ASP A 30 -24.84 -41.60 1.13
N VAL A 31 -25.57 -40.62 0.58
CA VAL A 31 -25.13 -39.25 0.32
C VAL A 31 -26.12 -38.18 0.80
N ALA A 32 -27.11 -38.55 1.61
CA ALA A 32 -28.21 -37.69 2.04
C ALA A 32 -27.76 -36.35 2.70
N ASP A 33 -26.58 -36.35 3.30
CA ASP A 33 -26.00 -35.15 3.95
C ASP A 33 -25.26 -34.23 2.96
N ASN A 34 -25.22 -34.56 1.67
CA ASN A 34 -24.50 -33.77 0.66
C ASN A 34 -25.41 -33.51 -0.55
N GLU A 35 -25.90 -32.29 -0.66
CA GLU A 35 -26.86 -31.87 -1.69
C GLU A 35 -26.35 -32.07 -3.11
N VAL A 36 -25.08 -31.83 -3.40
CA VAL A 36 -24.49 -32.00 -4.73
C VAL A 36 -24.41 -33.46 -5.13
N LEU A 37 -23.98 -34.35 -4.23
CA LEU A 37 -23.93 -35.78 -4.49
C LEU A 37 -25.32 -36.40 -4.53
N ALA A 38 -26.26 -35.90 -3.72
CA ALA A 38 -27.65 -36.29 -3.78
C ALA A 38 -28.28 -35.95 -5.12
N THR A 39 -28.00 -34.78 -5.66
CA THR A 39 -28.42 -34.35 -7.00
C THR A 39 -27.83 -35.27 -8.07
N LEU A 40 -26.54 -35.60 -7.98
CA LEU A 40 -25.89 -36.51 -8.90
C LEU A 40 -26.61 -37.86 -8.97
N ILE A 41 -26.91 -38.47 -7.81
CA ILE A 41 -27.59 -39.80 -7.76
C ILE A 41 -29.02 -39.71 -8.25
N ASN A 42 -29.71 -38.61 -8.07
CA ASN A 42 -31.07 -38.42 -8.53
C ASN A 42 -31.19 -38.14 -10.02
N THR A 43 -30.18 -37.51 -10.62
CA THR A 43 -30.21 -37.10 -12.03
C THR A 43 -29.52 -38.07 -12.98
N HIS A 44 -28.65 -38.91 -12.47
CA HIS A 44 -27.92 -39.88 -13.29
C HIS A 44 -28.51 -41.31 -13.13
N GLU A 45 -28.82 -41.97 -14.22
CA GLU A 45 -29.29 -43.35 -14.24
C GLU A 45 -28.16 -44.35 -13.90
N ASN A 46 -27.79 -44.38 -12.78
CA ASN A 46 -26.98 -45.11 -11.83
C ASN A 46 -26.25 -46.42 -12.20
N THR A 47 -25.62 -46.50 -13.34
CA THR A 47 -24.76 -47.67 -13.63
C THR A 47 -23.28 -47.46 -13.30
N ASP A 48 -22.87 -46.23 -13.01
CA ASP A 48 -21.46 -45.85 -12.97
C ASP A 48 -20.98 -45.22 -11.64
N ILE A 49 -21.88 -45.18 -10.62
CA ILE A 49 -21.59 -44.63 -9.30
C ILE A 49 -21.74 -45.73 -8.24
N TYR A 50 -20.69 -45.97 -7.51
CA TYR A 50 -20.62 -47.04 -6.53
C TYR A 50 -20.15 -46.53 -5.16
N LYS A 51 -20.73 -47.11 -4.11
CA LYS A 51 -20.22 -46.93 -2.77
C LYS A 51 -19.08 -47.91 -2.50
N LEU A 52 -17.92 -47.40 -2.16
CA LEU A 52 -16.76 -48.22 -1.85
C LEU A 52 -16.80 -48.65 -0.38
N HIS A 53 -17.03 -49.95 -0.13
CA HIS A 53 -17.12 -50.54 1.21
C HIS A 53 -15.76 -51.05 1.71
N CYS A 54 -14.75 -51.11 0.86
CA CYS A 54 -13.40 -51.58 1.21
C CYS A 54 -12.34 -50.81 0.40
N ASN A 55 -11.10 -50.85 0.88
CA ASN A 55 -9.98 -50.35 0.12
C ASN A 55 -9.74 -51.20 -1.13
N ILE A 56 -9.76 -50.57 -2.30
CA ILE A 56 -9.52 -51.25 -3.56
C ILE A 56 -8.08 -51.00 -3.95
N THR A 57 -7.31 -52.05 -4.12
CA THR A 57 -5.91 -51.99 -4.53
C THR A 57 -5.72 -52.78 -5.81
N ILE A 58 -5.19 -52.18 -6.86
CA ILE A 58 -4.91 -52.80 -8.14
C ILE A 58 -3.39 -52.87 -8.34
N PHE A 59 -2.95 -53.97 -8.97
CA PHE A 59 -1.60 -54.14 -9.43
C PHE A 59 -1.46 -53.61 -10.89
N SER A 60 -0.67 -52.61 -11.12
CA SER A 60 -0.34 -52.14 -12.46
C SER A 60 0.74 -53.05 -13.08
N GLY A 61 0.46 -53.59 -14.27
CA GLY A 61 1.44 -54.43 -14.97
C GLY A 61 2.69 -53.70 -15.53
N GLN A 62 2.67 -52.38 -15.56
CA GLN A 62 3.78 -51.52 -15.99
C GLN A 62 4.55 -50.89 -14.82
N LEU A 63 3.94 -50.83 -13.64
CA LEU A 63 4.54 -50.29 -12.42
C LEU A 63 4.66 -51.46 -11.44
N GLU A 64 5.85 -51.83 -11.04
CA GLU A 64 6.06 -52.77 -9.92
C GLU A 64 5.56 -52.11 -8.61
N GLY A 65 4.21 -52.04 -8.41
CA GLY A 65 3.64 -51.43 -7.23
C GLY A 65 2.13 -51.65 -7.11
N GLN A 66 1.64 -51.56 -5.88
CA GLN A 66 0.22 -51.55 -5.57
C GLN A 66 -0.34 -50.13 -5.73
N ILE A 67 -1.34 -49.93 -6.57
CA ILE A 67 -2.09 -48.68 -6.67
C ILE A 67 -3.37 -48.81 -5.88
N GLN A 68 -3.55 -47.96 -4.85
CA GLN A 68 -4.79 -47.89 -4.11
C GLN A 68 -5.80 -47.08 -4.93
N LEU A 69 -6.89 -47.72 -5.36
CA LEU A 69 -7.95 -47.10 -6.18
C LEU A 69 -8.95 -46.30 -5.38
N GLY A 70 -9.08 -46.55 -4.11
CA GLY A 70 -10.02 -45.83 -3.24
C GLY A 70 -9.99 -46.31 -1.81
N THR A 71 -10.56 -45.53 -0.92
CA THR A 71 -10.69 -45.84 0.52
C THR A 71 -12.14 -46.27 0.84
N ALA A 72 -12.30 -47.12 1.84
CA ALA A 72 -13.62 -47.45 2.35
C ALA A 72 -14.40 -46.20 2.77
N GLY A 73 -15.68 -46.12 2.43
CA GLY A 73 -16.54 -44.98 2.76
C GLY A 73 -16.51 -43.84 1.76
N THR A 74 -15.88 -43.99 0.58
CA THR A 74 -15.92 -43.04 -0.52
C THR A 74 -16.85 -43.46 -1.63
N LEU A 75 -17.20 -42.55 -2.56
CA LEU A 75 -17.86 -42.90 -3.81
C LEU A 75 -16.82 -43.22 -4.89
N GLY A 76 -17.04 -44.34 -5.59
CA GLY A 76 -16.29 -44.68 -6.79
C GLY A 76 -17.04 -44.26 -8.05
N LEU A 77 -16.41 -43.43 -8.88
CA LEU A 77 -16.93 -43.03 -10.19
C LEU A 77 -16.15 -43.72 -11.29
N VAL A 78 -16.87 -44.37 -12.19
CA VAL A 78 -16.26 -45.05 -13.34
C VAL A 78 -15.93 -44.01 -14.40
N MET A 79 -14.71 -44.06 -14.91
CA MET A 79 -14.24 -43.11 -15.91
C MET A 79 -13.95 -43.82 -17.24
N TYR A 80 -14.32 -43.15 -18.31
CA TYR A 80 -14.31 -43.66 -19.67
C TYR A 80 -13.28 -42.91 -20.54
N ASN A 81 -12.78 -43.59 -21.58
CA ASN A 81 -12.05 -42.92 -22.65
C ASN A 81 -13.01 -42.43 -23.75
N SER A 82 -12.47 -41.78 -24.79
CA SER A 82 -13.22 -41.27 -25.95
C SER A 82 -13.99 -42.35 -26.75
N LYS A 83 -13.68 -43.61 -26.56
CA LYS A 83 -14.35 -44.77 -27.17
C LYS A 83 -15.41 -45.39 -26.25
N ALA A 84 -15.80 -44.74 -25.19
CA ALA A 84 -16.73 -45.24 -24.17
C ALA A 84 -16.29 -46.56 -23.51
N GLN A 85 -14.99 -46.81 -23.41
CA GLN A 85 -14.44 -47.94 -22.70
C GLN A 85 -14.06 -47.51 -21.28
N THR A 86 -14.42 -48.33 -20.31
CA THR A 86 -14.02 -48.11 -18.92
C THR A 86 -12.50 -48.26 -18.77
N VAL A 87 -11.84 -47.19 -18.39
CA VAL A 87 -10.36 -47.14 -18.32
C VAL A 87 -9.81 -46.69 -16.95
N ASN A 88 -10.66 -46.06 -16.15
CA ASN A 88 -10.19 -45.50 -14.88
C ASN A 88 -11.29 -45.52 -13.80
N LEU A 89 -10.92 -45.28 -12.54
CA LEU A 89 -11.81 -45.10 -11.42
C LEU A 89 -11.37 -43.84 -10.63
N ALA A 90 -12.30 -42.96 -10.33
CA ALA A 90 -12.12 -41.89 -9.38
C ALA A 90 -12.76 -42.23 -8.04
N SER A 91 -12.11 -41.92 -6.94
CA SER A 91 -12.61 -42.06 -5.58
C SER A 91 -12.86 -40.68 -4.97
N ILE A 92 -14.07 -40.41 -4.56
CA ILE A 92 -14.49 -39.09 -4.07
C ILE A 92 -14.97 -39.21 -2.62
N PRO A 93 -14.44 -38.37 -1.70
CA PRO A 93 -14.95 -38.30 -0.34
C PRO A 93 -16.42 -37.87 -0.31
N LEU A 94 -17.21 -38.45 0.63
CA LEU A 94 -18.66 -38.15 0.75
C LEU A 94 -18.95 -36.68 1.10
N ASP A 95 -18.02 -35.96 1.67
CA ASP A 95 -18.16 -34.55 2.03
C ASP A 95 -17.73 -33.56 0.92
N ILE A 96 -17.22 -34.06 -0.21
CA ILE A 96 -16.63 -33.30 -1.34
C ILE A 96 -15.48 -32.37 -0.93
N LYS A 97 -15.20 -32.14 0.37
CA LYS A 97 -14.15 -31.26 0.86
C LYS A 97 -12.75 -31.87 0.75
N GLY A 98 -12.68 -33.18 0.66
CA GLY A 98 -11.44 -33.89 0.41
C GLY A 98 -11.08 -33.88 -1.08
N ALA A 99 -9.79 -33.91 -1.40
CA ALA A 99 -9.33 -34.01 -2.78
C ALA A 99 -9.77 -35.35 -3.39
N PRO A 100 -10.37 -35.38 -4.59
CA PRO A 100 -10.66 -36.62 -5.31
C PRO A 100 -9.36 -37.33 -5.67
N PHE A 101 -9.40 -38.64 -5.69
CA PHE A 101 -8.28 -39.49 -6.07
C PHE A 101 -8.61 -40.20 -7.40
N ILE A 102 -7.72 -40.14 -8.37
CA ILE A 102 -7.83 -40.85 -9.65
C ILE A 102 -6.76 -41.92 -9.70
N ALA A 103 -7.15 -43.12 -10.07
CA ALA A 103 -6.29 -44.29 -9.99
C ALA A 103 -5.07 -44.23 -10.91
N ASP A 104 -5.26 -43.79 -12.16
CA ASP A 104 -4.20 -43.62 -13.14
C ASP A 104 -4.27 -42.24 -13.80
N THR A 105 -3.38 -41.33 -13.37
CA THR A 105 -3.31 -39.98 -13.90
C THR A 105 -2.63 -39.88 -15.28
N ALA A 106 -1.99 -40.94 -15.73
CA ALA A 106 -1.40 -41.02 -17.06
C ALA A 106 -2.39 -41.47 -18.15
N GLN A 107 -3.56 -42.02 -17.73
CA GLN A 107 -4.59 -42.46 -18.63
C GLN A 107 -5.66 -41.37 -18.82
N PRO A 108 -5.77 -40.74 -20.01
CA PRO A 108 -6.84 -39.80 -20.30
C PRO A 108 -8.21 -40.42 -20.09
N SER A 109 -9.05 -39.79 -19.28
CA SER A 109 -10.37 -40.35 -18.94
C SER A 109 -11.32 -39.29 -18.43
N ALA A 110 -12.63 -39.51 -18.59
CA ALA A 110 -13.68 -38.64 -18.09
C ALA A 110 -14.76 -39.42 -17.35
N PHE A 111 -15.36 -38.82 -16.33
CA PHE A 111 -16.65 -39.19 -15.85
C PHE A 111 -17.71 -38.52 -16.73
N ILE A 112 -18.76 -39.26 -17.15
CA ILE A 112 -19.72 -38.81 -18.16
C ILE A 112 -21.11 -38.74 -17.51
N LEU A 113 -21.77 -37.59 -17.68
CA LEU A 113 -23.17 -37.34 -17.34
C LEU A 113 -23.97 -37.23 -18.64
N GLY A 114 -25.05 -37.97 -18.78
CA GLY A 114 -25.86 -38.04 -20.00
C GLY A 114 -25.64 -39.31 -20.81
N ALA A 115 -26.08 -39.33 -22.06
CA ALA A 115 -26.04 -40.51 -22.91
C ALA A 115 -24.62 -40.83 -23.40
N MET A 116 -24.19 -42.06 -23.25
CA MET A 116 -22.88 -42.53 -23.76
C MET A 116 -22.76 -42.48 -25.29
N GLY A 117 -23.86 -42.33 -26.03
CA GLY A 117 -23.85 -42.13 -27.47
C GLY A 117 -23.38 -40.75 -27.91
N PHE A 118 -23.14 -39.87 -27.00
CA PHE A 118 -22.85 -38.47 -27.13
C PHE A 118 -23.94 -37.69 -27.89
N ASP A 119 -24.64 -36.85 -27.18
CA ASP A 119 -25.57 -35.86 -27.75
C ASP A 119 -24.83 -34.87 -28.67
N ASP A 120 -25.57 -34.03 -29.36
CA ASP A 120 -25.01 -33.08 -30.30
C ASP A 120 -24.08 -32.06 -29.62
N VAL A 121 -24.31 -31.80 -28.34
CA VAL A 121 -23.48 -30.87 -27.55
C VAL A 121 -22.74 -31.65 -26.45
N ILE A 122 -21.42 -31.61 -26.50
CA ILE A 122 -20.55 -32.16 -25.45
C ILE A 122 -19.90 -31.03 -24.70
N ILE A 123 -20.14 -30.92 -23.41
CA ILE A 123 -19.56 -29.91 -22.55
C ILE A 123 -18.50 -30.54 -21.66
N ALA A 124 -17.31 -29.93 -21.61
CA ALA A 124 -16.22 -30.35 -20.75
C ALA A 124 -16.06 -29.44 -19.52
N THR A 125 -15.91 -30.05 -18.34
CA THR A 125 -15.64 -29.37 -17.07
C THR A 125 -14.41 -29.97 -16.38
N ASP A 126 -13.81 -29.24 -15.46
CA ASP A 126 -12.61 -29.68 -14.74
C ASP A 126 -12.86 -30.17 -13.31
N ASN A 127 -14.10 -30.11 -12.86
CA ASN A 127 -14.48 -30.58 -11.54
C ASN A 127 -15.92 -31.14 -11.55
N LEU A 128 -16.23 -31.96 -10.56
CA LEU A 128 -17.50 -32.66 -10.48
C LEU A 128 -18.68 -31.74 -10.16
N THR A 129 -18.49 -30.75 -9.34
CA THR A 129 -19.55 -29.79 -8.95
C THR A 129 -20.08 -29.04 -10.17
N ASP A 130 -19.17 -28.47 -10.96
CA ASP A 130 -19.54 -27.78 -12.19
C ASP A 130 -20.19 -28.73 -13.21
N ALA A 131 -19.71 -29.97 -13.31
CA ALA A 131 -20.32 -30.95 -14.17
C ALA A 131 -21.78 -31.23 -13.81
N ILE A 132 -22.09 -31.44 -12.52
CA ILE A 132 -23.44 -31.72 -12.02
C ILE A 132 -24.33 -30.48 -12.24
N ASN A 133 -23.85 -29.30 -11.88
CA ASN A 133 -24.61 -28.08 -12.04
C ASN A 133 -24.91 -27.79 -13.52
N CYS A 134 -23.91 -27.95 -14.38
CA CYS A 134 -24.06 -27.81 -15.81
C CYS A 134 -25.10 -28.80 -16.38
N TYR A 135 -24.94 -30.09 -16.10
CA TYR A 135 -25.86 -31.12 -16.57
C TYR A 135 -27.30 -30.86 -16.11
N THR A 136 -27.48 -30.59 -14.83
CA THR A 136 -28.80 -30.31 -14.24
C THR A 136 -29.46 -29.08 -14.86
N ALA A 137 -28.70 -27.98 -15.05
CA ALA A 137 -29.21 -26.74 -15.64
C ALA A 137 -29.68 -26.95 -17.09
N TYR A 138 -28.87 -27.62 -17.93
CA TYR A 138 -29.19 -27.88 -19.33
C TYR A 138 -30.40 -28.80 -19.46
N ILE A 139 -30.48 -29.87 -18.69
CA ILE A 139 -31.64 -30.75 -18.68
C ILE A 139 -32.90 -30.01 -18.21
N SER A 140 -32.81 -29.16 -17.21
CA SER A 140 -33.92 -28.32 -16.73
C SER A 140 -34.39 -27.31 -17.78
N ALA A 141 -33.51 -26.88 -18.66
CA ALA A 141 -33.81 -26.02 -19.79
C ALA A 141 -34.28 -26.76 -21.07
N ASP A 142 -34.53 -28.07 -20.98
CA ASP A 142 -34.92 -28.95 -22.10
C ASP A 142 -33.88 -29.01 -23.24
N VAL A 143 -32.59 -28.86 -22.88
CA VAL A 143 -31.46 -28.95 -23.82
C VAL A 143 -30.73 -30.28 -23.60
N SER A 144 -30.68 -31.11 -24.65
CA SER A 144 -29.95 -32.39 -24.61
C SER A 144 -28.43 -32.10 -24.59
N VAL A 145 -27.73 -32.64 -23.59
CA VAL A 145 -26.29 -32.40 -23.37
C VAL A 145 -25.62 -33.65 -22.79
N THR A 146 -24.39 -33.88 -23.24
CA THR A 146 -23.47 -34.81 -22.57
C THR A 146 -22.40 -33.96 -21.86
N VAL A 147 -22.23 -34.11 -20.57
CA VAL A 147 -21.19 -33.44 -19.80
C VAL A 147 -20.09 -34.41 -19.45
N ILE A 148 -18.86 -34.10 -19.80
CA ILE A 148 -17.65 -34.83 -19.44
C ILE A 148 -16.82 -34.05 -18.44
N THR A 149 -16.27 -34.72 -17.44
CA THR A 149 -15.43 -34.05 -16.43
C THR A 149 -14.17 -34.86 -16.12
N SER A 150 -13.06 -34.17 -16.01
CA SER A 150 -11.82 -34.76 -15.51
C SER A 150 -11.83 -34.97 -13.99
N ILE A 151 -12.82 -34.39 -13.29
CA ILE A 151 -12.95 -34.39 -11.82
C ILE A 151 -11.82 -33.62 -11.12
N VAL A 152 -10.62 -33.61 -11.71
CA VAL A 152 -9.42 -32.90 -11.19
C VAL A 152 -8.93 -31.90 -12.21
N PRO A 153 -8.80 -30.61 -11.86
CA PRO A 153 -8.41 -29.58 -12.82
C PRO A 153 -7.09 -29.84 -13.55
N SER A 154 -6.13 -30.49 -12.91
CA SER A 154 -4.84 -30.82 -13.52
C SER A 154 -4.90 -31.83 -14.66
N LEU A 155 -6.00 -32.56 -14.83
CA LEU A 155 -6.20 -33.54 -15.89
C LEU A 155 -7.16 -33.04 -16.99
N PHE A 156 -7.67 -31.82 -16.86
CA PHE A 156 -8.68 -31.26 -17.76
C PHE A 156 -8.20 -31.19 -19.21
N LYS A 157 -7.03 -30.61 -19.44
CA LYS A 157 -6.45 -30.51 -20.79
C LYS A 157 -6.26 -31.88 -21.42
N GLN A 158 -5.67 -32.82 -20.70
CA GLN A 158 -5.43 -34.17 -21.18
C GLN A 158 -6.74 -34.93 -21.54
N MET A 159 -7.77 -34.70 -20.75
CA MET A 159 -9.12 -35.26 -21.05
C MET A 159 -9.66 -34.59 -22.33
N VAL A 160 -9.63 -33.30 -22.46
CA VAL A 160 -10.13 -32.60 -23.66
C VAL A 160 -9.36 -33.03 -24.91
N GLU A 161 -8.04 -33.15 -24.85
CA GLU A 161 -7.19 -33.65 -25.95
C GLU A 161 -7.54 -35.06 -26.40
N GLU A 162 -7.96 -35.95 -25.50
CA GLU A 162 -8.41 -37.27 -25.83
C GLU A 162 -9.80 -37.28 -26.51
N PHE A 163 -10.75 -36.52 -25.99
CA PHE A 163 -12.12 -36.52 -26.46
C PHE A 163 -12.32 -35.67 -27.73
N GLU A 164 -11.56 -34.58 -27.92
CA GLU A 164 -11.66 -33.74 -29.10
C GLU A 164 -11.25 -34.44 -30.40
N GLN A 165 -10.48 -35.52 -30.31
CA GLN A 165 -10.09 -36.35 -31.46
C GLN A 165 -11.30 -37.11 -32.08
N VAL A 166 -12.33 -37.33 -31.30
CA VAL A 166 -13.52 -38.09 -31.73
C VAL A 166 -14.73 -37.21 -31.96
N ARG A 167 -14.86 -36.14 -31.17
CA ARG A 167 -16.02 -35.24 -31.21
C ARG A 167 -15.57 -33.79 -30.94
N HIS A 168 -16.39 -32.88 -31.45
CA HIS A 168 -16.22 -31.45 -31.09
C HIS A 168 -16.64 -31.23 -29.63
N ILE A 169 -15.83 -30.48 -28.88
CA ILE A 169 -16.02 -30.18 -27.45
C ILE A 169 -16.39 -28.72 -27.26
N THR A 170 -17.38 -28.49 -26.40
CA THR A 170 -17.70 -27.13 -25.92
C THR A 170 -17.19 -26.99 -24.48
N VAL A 171 -16.60 -25.87 -24.16
CA VAL A 171 -16.25 -25.49 -22.78
C VAL A 171 -16.97 -24.21 -22.39
N ILE A 172 -17.48 -24.15 -21.16
CA ILE A 172 -18.16 -22.98 -20.63
C ILE A 172 -17.23 -22.32 -19.65
N LEU A 173 -16.87 -21.11 -19.92
CA LEU A 173 -15.89 -20.32 -19.17
C LEU A 173 -16.47 -18.95 -18.86
N THR A 174 -15.78 -18.23 -17.94
CA THR A 174 -16.04 -16.82 -17.64
C THR A 174 -14.87 -15.95 -18.12
N ALA A 175 -15.09 -14.65 -18.17
CA ALA A 175 -14.02 -13.69 -18.47
C ALA A 175 -13.03 -13.50 -17.27
N LEU A 176 -13.21 -14.25 -16.18
CA LEU A 176 -12.34 -14.21 -15.00
C LEU A 176 -10.93 -14.77 -15.29
N PRO A 177 -9.91 -14.33 -14.57
CA PRO A 177 -8.50 -14.71 -14.81
C PRO A 177 -8.25 -16.22 -14.82
N ALA A 178 -8.90 -16.98 -13.93
CA ALA A 178 -8.75 -18.44 -13.84
C ALA A 178 -9.23 -19.17 -15.10
N ASP A 179 -10.34 -18.74 -15.67
CA ASP A 179 -10.91 -19.33 -16.88
C ASP A 179 -10.20 -18.86 -18.14
N LYS A 180 -9.66 -17.64 -18.18
CA LYS A 180 -8.74 -17.21 -19.24
C LYS A 180 -7.53 -18.14 -19.37
N LEU A 181 -7.05 -18.67 -18.26
CA LEU A 181 -5.95 -19.62 -18.27
C LEU A 181 -6.37 -20.95 -18.91
N LYS A 182 -7.56 -21.46 -18.58
CA LYS A 182 -8.13 -22.69 -19.21
C LYS A 182 -8.31 -22.49 -20.71
N LEU A 183 -8.83 -21.33 -21.13
CA LEU A 183 -8.99 -20.98 -22.54
C LEU A 183 -7.67 -21.13 -23.32
N LYS A 184 -6.59 -20.56 -22.78
CA LYS A 184 -5.24 -20.66 -23.36
C LYS A 184 -4.71 -22.09 -23.44
N GLN A 185 -5.02 -22.93 -22.49
CA GLN A 185 -4.59 -24.33 -22.50
C GLN A 185 -5.23 -25.16 -23.62
N LEU A 186 -6.39 -24.72 -24.10
CA LEU A 186 -7.19 -25.39 -25.11
C LEU A 186 -6.97 -24.84 -26.53
N GLU A 187 -6.18 -23.77 -26.69
CA GLU A 187 -5.88 -23.19 -28.01
C GLU A 187 -5.28 -24.23 -28.96
N GLY A 188 -5.74 -24.25 -30.20
CA GLY A 188 -5.35 -25.23 -31.22
C GLY A 188 -6.11 -26.54 -31.18
N LEU A 189 -6.92 -26.81 -30.15
CA LEU A 189 -7.76 -28.00 -30.06
C LEU A 189 -9.11 -27.77 -30.78
N ASN A 190 -9.78 -28.84 -31.17
CA ASN A 190 -11.12 -28.81 -31.77
C ASN A 190 -12.20 -28.52 -30.73
N VAL A 191 -12.13 -27.35 -30.14
CA VAL A 191 -12.94 -26.90 -29.01
C VAL A 191 -13.55 -25.54 -29.30
N THR A 192 -14.83 -25.38 -28.95
CA THR A 192 -15.48 -24.06 -28.87
C THR A 192 -15.60 -23.65 -27.41
N ALA A 193 -15.13 -22.46 -27.08
CA ALA A 193 -15.35 -21.86 -25.77
C ALA A 193 -16.51 -20.87 -25.83
N ILE A 194 -17.43 -20.98 -24.89
CA ILE A 194 -18.51 -20.03 -24.61
C ILE A 194 -18.11 -19.24 -23.38
N VAL A 195 -17.84 -17.94 -23.54
CA VAL A 195 -17.30 -17.10 -22.49
C VAL A 195 -18.31 -16.03 -22.11
N SER A 196 -18.76 -16.02 -20.86
CA SER A 196 -19.62 -15.00 -20.28
C SER A 196 -18.81 -14.01 -19.41
N GLU A 197 -19.34 -12.80 -19.17
CA GLU A 197 -18.57 -11.76 -18.46
C GLU A 197 -18.24 -12.14 -17.01
N HIS A 198 -19.19 -12.68 -16.23
CA HIS A 198 -19.03 -12.85 -14.79
C HIS A 198 -19.41 -14.21 -14.23
N THR A 199 -20.45 -14.85 -14.75
CA THR A 199 -20.97 -16.13 -14.25
C THR A 199 -21.07 -17.15 -15.37
N PRO A 200 -20.82 -18.45 -15.12
CA PRO A 200 -21.01 -19.48 -16.13
C PRO A 200 -22.46 -19.55 -16.61
N ILE A 201 -22.66 -19.79 -17.91
CA ILE A 201 -23.99 -19.83 -18.53
C ILE A 201 -24.95 -20.83 -17.83
N TYR A 202 -24.44 -21.96 -17.36
CA TYR A 202 -25.25 -22.94 -16.64
C TYR A 202 -25.82 -22.40 -15.32
N GLU A 203 -25.17 -21.45 -14.70
CA GLU A 203 -25.66 -20.79 -13.48
C GLU A 203 -26.86 -19.90 -13.79
N ALA A 204 -26.81 -19.11 -14.85
CA ALA A 204 -27.94 -18.30 -15.32
C ALA A 204 -29.12 -19.15 -15.79
N LEU A 205 -28.87 -20.31 -16.47
CA LEU A 205 -29.88 -21.26 -16.82
C LEU A 205 -30.62 -21.82 -15.59
N SER A 206 -29.93 -22.07 -14.47
CA SER A 206 -30.54 -22.57 -13.24
C SER A 206 -31.51 -21.58 -12.60
N TYR A 207 -31.41 -20.31 -12.92
CA TYR A 207 -32.32 -19.22 -12.53
C TYR A 207 -33.48 -19.01 -13.53
N GLY A 208 -33.55 -19.85 -14.58
CA GLY A 208 -34.64 -19.87 -15.56
C GLY A 208 -34.48 -18.90 -16.73
N GLU A 209 -33.26 -18.44 -17.00
CA GLU A 209 -32.95 -17.67 -18.20
C GLU A 209 -32.97 -18.52 -19.46
N SER A 210 -33.27 -17.92 -20.61
CA SER A 210 -33.32 -18.63 -21.89
C SER A 210 -31.92 -18.98 -22.41
N TYR A 211 -31.69 -20.25 -22.73
CA TYR A 211 -30.42 -20.70 -23.31
C TYR A 211 -30.02 -19.92 -24.56
N ASN A 212 -30.98 -19.66 -25.46
CA ASN A 212 -30.70 -18.95 -26.71
C ASN A 212 -30.29 -17.47 -26.45
N ASP A 213 -30.89 -16.84 -25.46
CA ASP A 213 -30.55 -15.45 -25.11
C ASP A 213 -29.14 -15.37 -24.46
N LEU A 214 -28.83 -16.33 -23.56
CA LEU A 214 -27.51 -16.43 -22.93
C LEU A 214 -26.38 -16.69 -23.93
N ILE A 215 -26.62 -17.53 -24.94
CA ILE A 215 -25.64 -17.79 -26.01
C ILE A 215 -25.50 -16.57 -26.95
N ALA A 216 -26.57 -15.82 -27.17
CA ALA A 216 -26.50 -14.61 -28.00
C ALA A 216 -25.67 -13.49 -27.36
N ASP A 217 -25.62 -13.43 -26.02
CA ASP A 217 -24.86 -12.44 -25.25
C ASP A 217 -23.44 -12.93 -24.87
N ALA A 218 -23.09 -14.17 -25.14
CA ALA A 218 -21.79 -14.73 -24.81
C ALA A 218 -20.80 -14.63 -26.00
N ASP A 219 -19.52 -14.49 -25.69
CA ASP A 219 -18.45 -14.60 -26.68
C ASP A 219 -18.22 -16.08 -27.05
N ILE A 220 -18.42 -16.43 -28.32
CA ILE A 220 -18.18 -17.77 -28.84
C ILE A 220 -16.84 -17.79 -29.56
N ILE A 221 -15.88 -18.55 -29.04
CA ILE A 221 -14.51 -18.61 -29.56
C ILE A 221 -14.20 -20.02 -30.08
N ASP A 222 -13.95 -20.16 -31.38
CA ASP A 222 -13.42 -21.41 -31.96
C ASP A 222 -11.90 -21.44 -31.78
N LEU A 223 -11.43 -22.40 -30.97
CA LEU A 223 -10.03 -22.51 -30.59
C LEU A 223 -9.15 -23.26 -31.60
N LYS A 224 -9.72 -23.93 -32.59
CA LYS A 224 -9.01 -24.74 -33.57
C LYS A 224 -8.08 -23.93 -34.47
N GLY A 225 -8.40 -22.64 -34.73
CA GLY A 225 -7.64 -21.75 -35.61
C GLY A 225 -6.76 -20.75 -34.84
N VAL A 226 -6.76 -20.76 -33.52
CA VAL A 226 -6.04 -19.80 -32.71
C VAL A 226 -4.58 -20.26 -32.56
N GLY A 227 -3.68 -19.59 -33.27
CA GLY A 227 -2.23 -19.73 -33.04
C GLY A 227 -1.85 -19.09 -31.70
N HIS A 228 -0.57 -19.18 -31.33
CA HIS A 228 -0.06 -18.50 -30.15
C HIS A 228 -0.49 -17.02 -30.15
N PRO A 229 -1.18 -16.55 -29.10
CA PRO A 229 -1.63 -15.16 -29.02
C PRO A 229 -0.43 -14.22 -29.05
N GLN A 230 -0.63 -12.99 -29.53
CA GLN A 230 0.45 -12.02 -29.55
C GLN A 230 0.76 -11.55 -28.13
N PRO A 231 1.99 -11.73 -27.63
CA PRO A 231 2.35 -11.27 -26.30
C PRO A 231 2.14 -9.76 -26.19
N THR A 232 1.47 -9.33 -25.14
CA THR A 232 1.30 -7.91 -24.84
C THR A 232 2.49 -7.40 -24.02
N PRO A 233 3.10 -6.25 -24.38
CA PRO A 233 4.22 -5.73 -23.61
C PRO A 233 3.85 -5.47 -22.15
N ILE A 234 4.61 -6.03 -21.23
CA ILE A 234 4.50 -5.70 -19.82
C ILE A 234 5.26 -4.39 -19.60
N THR A 235 4.55 -3.29 -19.63
CA THR A 235 5.16 -1.99 -19.37
C THR A 235 5.17 -1.72 -17.87
N GLN A 236 6.36 -1.47 -17.33
CA GLN A 236 6.48 -0.91 -15.99
C GLN A 236 6.04 0.56 -16.03
N THR A 237 4.77 0.81 -16.24
CA THR A 237 4.22 2.15 -16.13
C THR A 237 3.79 2.37 -14.70
N LEU A 238 4.61 3.14 -13.97
CA LEU A 238 4.15 3.71 -12.71
C LEU A 238 2.82 4.44 -12.96
N PRO A 239 1.82 4.35 -12.08
CA PRO A 239 0.58 5.10 -12.22
C PRO A 239 0.83 6.56 -12.55
N PRO A 240 0.10 7.18 -13.50
CA PRO A 240 0.31 8.57 -13.88
C PRO A 240 0.06 9.51 -12.70
N VAL A 241 0.83 10.60 -12.61
CA VAL A 241 0.68 11.58 -11.54
C VAL A 241 0.38 12.96 -12.07
N LYS A 242 -0.38 13.72 -11.29
CA LYS A 242 -0.62 15.15 -11.54
C LYS A 242 0.53 15.97 -10.99
N THR A 243 0.83 17.08 -11.65
CA THR A 243 1.87 18.03 -11.25
C THR A 243 1.27 19.25 -10.56
N ILE A 244 2.06 19.97 -9.77
CA ILE A 244 1.67 21.26 -9.21
C ILE A 244 1.52 22.27 -10.35
N THR A 245 0.42 23.00 -10.36
CA THR A 245 0.09 24.03 -11.35
C THR A 245 -0.04 25.42 -10.70
N SER A 246 -0.02 26.47 -11.51
CA SER A 246 -0.05 27.88 -11.06
C SER A 246 -1.28 28.25 -10.24
N ASP A 247 -2.38 27.52 -10.40
CA ASP A 247 -3.65 27.74 -9.66
C ASP A 247 -3.71 26.94 -8.34
N MET A 248 -2.65 26.23 -7.98
CA MET A 248 -2.54 25.46 -6.74
C MET A 248 -1.69 26.17 -5.67
N LEU A 249 -1.02 27.27 -6.01
CA LEU A 249 -0.21 28.05 -5.09
C LEU A 249 -0.55 29.55 -5.21
N PRO A 250 -0.50 30.32 -4.12
CA PRO A 250 -0.52 31.77 -4.18
C PRO A 250 0.57 32.30 -5.13
N LYS A 251 0.30 33.43 -5.77
CA LYS A 251 1.09 33.95 -6.90
C LYS A 251 2.60 34.00 -6.64
N ASN A 252 3.02 34.52 -5.48
CA ASN A 252 4.44 34.66 -5.16
C ASN A 252 5.09 33.31 -4.86
N LEU A 253 4.36 32.38 -4.22
CA LEU A 253 4.85 31.03 -3.97
C LEU A 253 5.00 30.23 -5.27
N TRP A 254 4.02 30.38 -6.20
CA TRP A 254 4.14 29.76 -7.52
C TRP A 254 5.35 30.27 -8.30
N ARG A 255 5.51 31.61 -8.41
CA ARG A 255 6.64 32.22 -9.14
C ARG A 255 7.99 31.80 -8.56
N TYR A 256 8.08 31.71 -7.23
CA TYR A 256 9.28 31.20 -6.56
C TYR A 256 9.53 29.73 -6.92
N THR A 257 8.52 28.89 -6.78
CA THR A 257 8.59 27.46 -7.09
C THR A 257 9.00 27.23 -8.54
N ASP A 258 8.36 27.90 -9.48
CA ASP A 258 8.65 27.81 -10.92
C ASP A 258 10.07 28.27 -11.26
N ASN A 259 10.50 29.45 -10.76
CA ASN A 259 11.86 29.94 -10.99
C ASN A 259 12.90 28.96 -10.45
N GLN A 260 12.72 28.43 -9.24
CA GLN A 260 13.66 27.46 -8.66
C GLN A 260 13.64 26.12 -9.44
N ALA A 261 12.46 25.60 -9.79
CA ALA A 261 12.32 24.35 -10.54
C ALA A 261 12.99 24.44 -11.93
N LEU A 262 12.76 25.55 -12.64
CA LEU A 262 13.38 25.80 -13.94
C LEU A 262 14.92 25.90 -13.83
N ARG A 263 15.44 26.62 -12.84
CA ARG A 263 16.89 26.80 -12.61
C ARG A 263 17.59 25.51 -12.23
N LEU A 264 16.94 24.67 -11.44
CA LEU A 264 17.48 23.38 -11.01
C LEU A 264 17.16 22.25 -12.01
N SER A 265 16.33 22.53 -13.01
CA SER A 265 15.82 21.50 -13.94
C SER A 265 15.19 20.33 -13.19
N THR A 266 14.30 20.59 -12.23
CA THR A 266 13.61 19.60 -11.38
C THR A 266 12.11 19.75 -11.50
N PRO A 267 11.32 18.72 -11.10
CA PRO A 267 9.87 18.84 -10.95
C PRO A 267 9.50 19.95 -9.95
N HIS A 268 8.39 20.64 -10.18
CA HIS A 268 7.88 21.70 -9.29
C HIS A 268 7.56 21.17 -7.89
N GLU A 269 7.11 19.92 -7.81
CA GLU A 269 6.77 19.23 -6.55
C GLU A 269 7.96 19.17 -5.58
N TYR A 270 9.18 19.04 -6.12
CA TYR A 270 10.38 18.96 -5.27
C TYR A 270 10.72 20.29 -4.58
N ILE A 271 10.16 21.39 -5.05
CA ILE A 271 10.31 22.74 -4.45
C ILE A 271 9.04 23.10 -3.67
N GLY A 272 7.85 22.94 -4.30
CA GLY A 272 6.58 23.43 -3.75
C GLY A 272 6.17 22.69 -2.48
N VAL A 273 6.39 21.37 -2.41
CA VAL A 273 6.05 20.59 -1.21
C VAL A 273 6.90 20.99 -0.01
N PRO A 274 8.24 21.03 -0.07
CA PRO A 274 9.05 21.52 1.05
C PRO A 274 8.75 22.96 1.44
N LEU A 275 8.42 23.83 0.47
CA LEU A 275 8.06 25.22 0.73
C LEU A 275 6.77 25.33 1.58
N VAL A 276 5.73 24.58 1.21
CA VAL A 276 4.46 24.54 1.97
C VAL A 276 4.65 23.93 3.35
N ILE A 277 5.47 22.87 3.48
CA ILE A 277 5.79 22.28 4.79
C ILE A 277 6.60 23.25 5.65
N GLY A 278 7.51 24.01 5.07
CA GLY A 278 8.24 25.09 5.76
C GLY A 278 7.30 26.17 6.30
N LEU A 279 6.30 26.61 5.52
CA LEU A 279 5.25 27.54 5.97
C LEU A 279 4.42 26.94 7.10
N ALA A 280 3.98 25.68 6.93
CA ALA A 280 3.25 24.93 7.94
C ALA A 280 4.01 24.89 9.28
N SER A 281 5.30 24.65 9.25
CA SER A 281 6.16 24.64 10.43
C SER A 281 6.34 26.04 11.04
N THR A 282 6.41 27.10 10.21
CA THR A 282 6.50 28.49 10.69
C THR A 282 5.24 28.94 11.40
N ILE A 283 4.07 28.55 10.89
CA ILE A 283 2.78 28.75 11.55
C ILE A 283 2.74 27.92 12.83
N GLY A 284 3.03 26.62 12.72
CA GLY A 284 3.05 25.67 13.85
C GLY A 284 1.78 25.73 14.67
N THR A 285 1.94 25.86 15.98
CA THR A 285 0.83 25.88 16.95
C THR A 285 0.28 27.29 17.28
N LYS A 286 0.73 28.33 16.56
CA LYS A 286 0.27 29.72 16.78
C LYS A 286 -1.20 29.90 16.50
N VAL A 287 -1.76 29.13 15.58
CA VAL A 287 -3.16 29.21 15.16
C VAL A 287 -3.62 27.82 14.71
N SER A 288 -4.90 27.55 14.89
CA SER A 288 -5.53 26.30 14.47
C SER A 288 -6.77 26.53 13.59
N ILE A 289 -7.31 25.45 13.05
CA ILE A 289 -8.61 25.45 12.38
C ILE A 289 -9.53 24.41 13.03
N PHE A 290 -10.80 24.80 13.21
CA PHE A 290 -11.91 23.91 13.55
C PHE A 290 -12.70 23.64 12.26
N PRO A 291 -12.48 22.49 11.61
CA PRO A 291 -13.06 22.22 10.29
C PRO A 291 -14.58 22.12 10.26
N LYS A 292 -15.21 21.80 11.41
CA LYS A 292 -16.67 21.72 11.55
C LYS A 292 -17.22 22.91 12.31
N MET A 293 -18.38 23.39 11.91
CA MET A 293 -18.97 24.61 12.48
C MET A 293 -19.41 24.47 13.94
N LEU A 294 -19.88 23.27 14.35
CA LEU A 294 -20.46 23.01 15.67
C LEU A 294 -19.59 22.09 16.54
N ASP A 295 -18.53 21.51 15.96
CA ASP A 295 -17.64 20.57 16.60
C ASP A 295 -16.44 21.33 17.20
N ASP A 296 -15.78 20.73 18.20
CA ASP A 296 -14.54 21.18 18.82
C ASP A 296 -13.29 20.46 18.29
N TRP A 297 -13.44 19.73 17.19
CA TRP A 297 -12.32 19.09 16.52
C TRP A 297 -11.30 20.10 16.00
N GLU A 298 -10.19 20.20 16.72
CA GLU A 298 -9.08 21.12 16.43
C GLU A 298 -8.05 20.46 15.50
N THR A 299 -7.55 21.22 14.53
CA THR A 299 -6.48 20.80 13.63
C THR A 299 -5.37 21.84 13.59
N ILE A 300 -4.14 21.42 13.86
CA ILE A 300 -2.92 22.22 13.71
C ILE A 300 -2.36 22.03 12.30
N PRO A 301 -1.89 23.10 11.63
CA PRO A 301 -1.43 23.03 10.24
C PRO A 301 0.00 22.48 10.06
N ASN A 302 0.50 21.65 10.97
CA ASN A 302 1.76 20.96 10.79
C ASN A 302 1.62 19.81 9.78
N LEU A 303 2.58 19.67 8.87
CA LEU A 303 2.54 18.77 7.73
C LEU A 303 3.81 17.94 7.62
N TRP A 304 3.64 16.68 7.14
CA TRP A 304 4.74 15.77 6.85
C TRP A 304 4.74 15.39 5.38
N GLY A 305 5.93 15.31 4.78
CA GLY A 305 6.05 14.93 3.38
C GLY A 305 7.43 14.41 3.00
N ALA A 306 7.48 13.83 1.81
CA ALA A 306 8.70 13.27 1.24
C ALA A 306 8.81 13.58 -0.25
N ILE A 307 10.02 13.81 -0.72
CA ILE A 307 10.32 13.88 -2.15
C ILE A 307 11.00 12.59 -2.58
N ILE A 308 10.30 11.81 -3.42
CA ILE A 308 10.76 10.50 -3.86
C ILE A 308 11.37 10.61 -5.26
N GLY A 309 12.56 10.06 -5.44
CA GLY A 309 13.21 10.04 -6.75
C GLY A 309 14.51 9.24 -6.74
N ASN A 310 14.95 8.84 -7.91
CA ASN A 310 16.18 8.07 -8.09
C ASN A 310 17.43 8.88 -7.65
N PRO A 311 18.57 8.22 -7.42
CA PRO A 311 19.84 8.93 -7.26
C PRO A 311 20.09 9.92 -8.41
N SER A 312 20.73 11.03 -8.11
CA SER A 312 21.10 12.07 -9.10
C SER A 312 19.93 12.85 -9.72
N THR A 313 18.68 12.74 -9.21
CA THR A 313 17.51 13.54 -9.65
C THR A 313 17.45 14.95 -9.03
N LYS A 314 18.56 15.41 -8.44
CA LYS A 314 18.67 16.73 -7.79
C LYS A 314 17.69 16.97 -6.63
N LYS A 315 17.29 15.90 -5.90
CA LYS A 315 16.40 15.99 -4.73
C LYS A 315 16.94 16.96 -3.66
N SER A 316 18.18 16.74 -3.20
CA SER A 316 18.78 17.55 -2.13
C SER A 316 18.88 19.03 -2.46
N PRO A 317 19.34 19.46 -3.65
CA PRO A 317 19.29 20.88 -4.03
C PRO A 317 17.87 21.46 -4.08
N ALA A 318 16.89 20.66 -4.52
CA ALA A 318 15.51 21.10 -4.61
C ALA A 318 14.84 21.20 -3.22
N LEU A 319 15.06 20.21 -2.34
CA LEU A 319 14.65 20.25 -0.94
C LEU A 319 15.20 21.51 -0.25
N SER A 320 16.51 21.74 -0.36
CA SER A 320 17.17 22.90 0.20
C SER A 320 16.59 24.22 -0.36
N ALA A 321 16.26 24.29 -1.66
CA ALA A 321 15.64 25.48 -2.24
C ALA A 321 14.24 25.73 -1.67
N GLY A 322 13.45 24.69 -1.46
CA GLY A 322 12.11 24.79 -0.86
C GLY A 322 12.12 25.24 0.59
N VAL A 323 13.06 24.73 1.40
CA VAL A 323 13.17 25.07 2.85
C VAL A 323 14.01 26.33 3.09
N LYS A 324 14.67 26.85 2.06
CA LYS A 324 15.59 28.01 2.20
C LYS A 324 15.00 29.23 2.89
N PRO A 325 13.73 29.63 2.72
CA PRO A 325 13.14 30.73 3.49
C PRO A 325 13.18 30.49 5.00
N LEU A 326 12.94 29.27 5.45
CA LEU A 326 13.02 28.90 6.88
C LEU A 326 14.47 28.88 7.41
N HIS A 327 15.42 28.45 6.58
CA HIS A 327 16.84 28.57 6.91
C HIS A 327 17.27 30.04 7.07
N ASN A 328 16.70 30.97 6.30
CA ASN A 328 16.95 32.40 6.46
C ASN A 328 16.44 32.91 7.82
N LEU A 329 15.27 32.47 8.29
CA LEU A 329 14.79 32.78 9.64
C LEU A 329 15.72 32.22 10.71
N THR A 330 16.20 30.99 10.54
CA THR A 330 17.18 30.38 11.46
C THR A 330 18.47 31.18 11.54
N PHE A 331 18.95 31.67 10.39
CA PHE A 331 20.14 32.52 10.35
C PHE A 331 19.93 33.86 11.10
N LYS A 332 18.83 34.57 10.82
CA LYS A 332 18.47 35.83 11.52
C LYS A 332 18.32 35.64 13.02
N ALA A 333 17.63 34.55 13.43
CA ALA A 333 17.47 34.23 14.86
C ALA A 333 18.81 33.96 15.54
N LYS A 334 19.77 33.33 14.86
CA LYS A 334 21.11 33.11 15.39
C LYS A 334 21.90 34.43 15.55
N GLU A 335 21.81 35.32 14.56
CA GLU A 335 22.45 36.65 14.66
C GLU A 335 21.87 37.45 15.84
N GLN A 336 20.54 37.48 15.98
CA GLN A 336 19.88 38.15 17.11
C GLN A 336 20.28 37.53 18.45
N TYR A 337 20.33 36.20 18.53
CA TYR A 337 20.76 35.51 19.73
C TYR A 337 22.19 35.84 20.15
N GLU A 338 23.13 35.88 19.19
CA GLU A 338 24.52 36.25 19.49
C GLU A 338 24.63 37.71 19.95
N HIS A 339 23.79 38.61 19.44
CA HIS A 339 23.70 40.00 19.91
C HIS A 339 23.18 40.07 21.35
N PHE A 340 22.01 39.46 21.60
CA PHE A 340 21.40 39.43 22.95
C PHE A 340 22.29 38.73 23.98
N LYS A 341 22.99 37.67 23.57
CA LYS A 341 23.94 36.97 24.45
C LYS A 341 25.09 37.87 24.90
N LYS A 342 25.61 38.69 23.99
CA LYS A 342 26.67 39.69 24.36
C LYS A 342 26.12 40.76 25.28
N GLU A 343 24.93 41.30 24.98
CA GLU A 343 24.28 42.28 25.84
C GLU A 343 23.99 41.71 27.23
N PHE A 344 23.44 40.50 27.28
CA PHE A 344 23.17 39.81 28.53
C PHE A 344 24.43 39.55 29.34
N ALA A 345 25.53 39.12 28.71
CA ALA A 345 26.82 38.97 29.40
C ALA A 345 27.32 40.26 30.00
N THR A 346 27.23 41.36 29.23
CA THR A 346 27.61 42.68 29.71
C THR A 346 26.72 43.16 30.85
N GLN A 347 25.40 42.98 30.73
CA GLN A 347 24.44 43.34 31.79
C GLN A 347 24.64 42.50 33.05
N LYS A 348 24.94 41.22 32.89
CA LYS A 348 25.25 40.32 33.99
C LYS A 348 26.48 40.76 34.76
N GLU A 349 27.59 41.11 34.06
CA GLU A 349 28.77 41.66 34.73
C GLU A 349 28.46 42.96 35.48
N VAL A 350 27.68 43.85 34.88
CA VAL A 350 27.26 45.12 35.55
C VAL A 350 26.40 44.79 36.78
N ASN A 351 25.46 43.87 36.69
CA ASN A 351 24.61 43.47 37.79
C ASN A 351 25.42 42.77 38.91
N GLU A 352 26.38 41.91 38.58
CA GLU A 352 27.30 41.29 39.54
C GLU A 352 28.11 42.35 40.30
N PHE A 353 28.64 43.37 39.61
CA PHE A 353 29.35 44.50 40.28
C PHE A 353 28.42 45.29 41.17
N LYS A 354 27.20 45.64 40.72
CA LYS A 354 26.20 46.33 41.54
C LYS A 354 25.80 45.51 42.78
N THR A 355 25.56 44.22 42.60
CA THR A 355 25.21 43.30 43.70
C THR A 355 26.33 43.15 44.71
N LYS A 356 27.60 43.07 44.28
CA LYS A 356 28.77 43.06 45.18
C LYS A 356 28.88 44.38 45.94
N ALA A 357 28.76 45.52 45.31
CA ALA A 357 28.79 46.83 45.96
C ALA A 357 27.64 46.96 46.96
N ALA A 358 26.41 46.56 46.61
CA ALA A 358 25.25 46.60 47.51
C ALA A 358 25.39 45.65 48.71
N ARG A 359 26.00 44.49 48.52
CA ARG A 359 26.32 43.55 49.63
C ARG A 359 27.40 44.10 50.55
N GLU A 360 28.40 44.81 50.04
CA GLU A 360 29.41 45.50 50.89
C GLU A 360 28.78 46.63 51.65
N GLU A 361 27.89 47.41 51.01
CA GLU A 361 27.15 48.48 51.71
C GLU A 361 26.25 47.91 52.80
N LEU A 362 25.51 46.85 52.55
CA LEU A 362 24.68 46.14 53.52
C LEU A 362 25.52 45.63 54.72
N LYS A 363 26.73 45.09 54.45
CA LYS A 363 27.67 44.68 55.51
C LYS A 363 28.18 45.89 56.35
N LYS A 364 28.38 47.05 55.70
CA LYS A 364 28.74 48.29 56.45
C LYS A 364 27.57 48.74 57.34
N LEU A 365 26.38 48.86 56.77
CA LEU A 365 25.17 49.25 57.50
C LEU A 365 24.90 48.31 58.69
N ALA A 366 25.01 46.98 58.51
CA ALA A 366 24.83 45.99 59.59
C ALA A 366 25.92 46.16 60.71
N LYS A 367 27.17 46.50 60.33
CA LYS A 367 28.23 46.76 61.31
C LYS A 367 28.02 48.10 62.03
N GLU A 368 27.46 49.09 61.37
CA GLU A 368 27.11 50.39 61.98
C GLU A 368 25.93 50.25 62.92
N GLN A 369 24.91 49.52 62.54
CA GLN A 369 23.79 49.17 63.43
C GLN A 369 24.26 48.45 64.69
N ALA A 370 25.15 47.48 64.56
CA ALA A 370 25.68 46.73 65.69
C ALA A 370 26.58 47.59 66.67
N LYS A 371 26.99 48.79 66.23
CA LYS A 371 27.80 49.76 67.02
C LYS A 371 26.99 50.94 67.55
N GLN A 372 25.73 51.06 67.15
CA GLN A 372 24.86 52.15 67.60
C GLN A 372 24.59 52.07 69.09
N ALA A 373 24.72 53.24 69.77
CA ALA A 373 24.31 53.42 71.15
C ALA A 373 22.82 53.83 71.18
N ASP A 374 22.13 53.59 72.26
CA ASP A 374 20.65 53.78 72.44
C ASP A 374 20.16 55.25 72.22
N ASP A 375 21.04 56.22 71.98
CA ASP A 375 20.73 57.64 71.87
C ASP A 375 21.06 58.23 70.47
N THR A 376 20.96 57.48 69.40
CA THR A 376 21.24 57.94 68.02
C THR A 376 20.04 58.64 67.40
N GLU A 377 20.16 59.88 66.87
CA GLU A 377 19.04 60.67 66.26
C GLU A 377 18.42 60.06 64.98
N ASN A 378 18.96 59.01 64.40
CA ASN A 378 18.37 58.23 63.29
C ASN A 378 18.95 56.80 63.32
N PRO A 379 18.35 55.89 64.06
CA PRO A 379 18.86 54.53 64.16
C PRO A 379 18.59 53.74 62.88
N ILE A 380 19.58 52.98 62.36
CA ILE A 380 19.44 52.01 61.29
C ILE A 380 18.59 50.87 61.87
N THR A 381 17.41 50.65 61.25
CA THR A 381 16.49 49.63 61.72
C THR A 381 16.71 48.28 61.05
N ASP A 382 16.22 47.20 61.64
CA ASP A 382 16.22 45.87 61.02
C ASP A 382 15.41 45.88 59.71
N ASP A 383 14.43 46.77 59.55
CA ASP A 383 13.60 46.88 58.35
C ASP A 383 14.39 47.55 57.22
N ASP A 384 15.31 48.50 57.50
CA ASP A 384 16.22 49.08 56.51
C ASP A 384 17.20 48.04 55.96
N LEU A 385 17.71 47.17 56.83
CA LEU A 385 18.57 46.05 56.40
C LEU A 385 17.80 45.02 55.56
N LYS A 386 16.57 44.70 55.97
CA LYS A 386 15.69 43.81 55.22
C LYS A 386 15.31 44.37 53.84
N ALA A 387 14.90 45.65 53.78
CA ALA A 387 14.60 46.33 52.53
C ALA A 387 15.79 46.33 51.54
N LYS A 388 16.99 46.57 52.06
CA LYS A 388 18.23 46.55 51.27
C LYS A 388 18.58 45.12 50.81
N ALA A 389 18.39 44.12 51.70
CA ALA A 389 18.60 42.71 51.38
C ALA A 389 17.62 42.24 50.31
N GLN A 390 16.35 42.68 50.42
CA GLN A 390 15.31 42.33 49.44
C GLN A 390 15.62 43.00 48.08
N SER A 391 16.05 44.25 48.02
CA SER A 391 16.45 44.89 46.76
C SER A 391 17.66 44.20 46.08
N ILE A 392 18.55 43.62 46.90
CA ILE A 392 19.70 42.84 46.40
C ILE A 392 19.19 41.47 45.85
N ALA A 393 18.22 40.84 46.52
CA ALA A 393 17.61 39.59 46.05
C ALA A 393 16.86 39.82 44.74
N GLU A 394 16.04 40.86 44.65
CA GLU A 394 15.30 41.23 43.41
C GLU A 394 16.25 41.57 42.26
N ALA A 395 17.35 42.29 42.51
CA ALA A 395 18.40 42.56 41.49
C ALA A 395 19.13 41.26 41.05
N SER A 396 19.24 40.29 41.93
CA SER A 396 19.85 38.97 41.65
C SER A 396 18.92 38.04 40.93
N GLU A 397 17.60 38.09 41.18
CA GLU A 397 16.57 37.29 40.47
C GLU A 397 16.33 37.81 39.04
N ALA A 398 16.48 39.10 38.79
CA ALA A 398 16.40 39.70 37.46
C ALA A 398 17.48 39.15 36.47
N ASP A 399 18.47 38.43 36.96
CA ASP A 399 19.58 37.84 36.20
C ASP A 399 19.30 36.42 35.65
N GLU A 400 18.13 35.82 35.94
CA GLU A 400 17.91 34.38 35.66
C GLU A 400 17.38 34.02 34.26
N THR A 401 16.95 34.97 33.46
CA THR A 401 16.47 34.70 32.11
C THR A 401 17.54 34.84 31.04
N ALA A 402 18.43 33.86 30.97
CA ALA A 402 19.40 33.81 29.87
C ALA A 402 18.67 33.73 28.50
N PRO A 403 19.14 34.48 27.50
CA PRO A 403 18.53 34.44 26.17
C PRO A 403 18.59 33.03 25.60
N MET A 404 17.48 32.56 25.08
CA MET A 404 17.38 31.27 24.42
C MET A 404 17.39 31.40 22.89
N LEU A 405 18.13 30.52 22.22
CA LEU A 405 18.15 30.50 20.76
C LEU A 405 16.81 29.96 20.21
N LYS A 406 16.07 30.81 19.50
CA LYS A 406 14.87 30.38 18.76
C LYS A 406 15.27 29.43 17.63
N ARG A 407 14.77 28.23 17.65
CA ARG A 407 15.05 27.20 16.66
C ARG A 407 13.81 26.92 15.81
N TYR A 408 14.02 26.71 14.52
CA TYR A 408 12.97 26.38 13.55
C TYR A 408 13.18 24.99 12.96
N ILE A 409 14.44 24.58 12.83
CA ILE A 409 14.84 23.38 12.09
C ILE A 409 15.77 22.53 12.96
N THR A 410 15.62 21.23 12.79
CA THR A 410 16.60 20.24 13.26
C THR A 410 16.79 19.18 12.19
N ASP A 411 18.00 18.68 12.04
CA ASP A 411 18.35 17.64 11.07
C ASP A 411 18.59 16.28 11.73
N ASP A 412 19.53 16.16 12.66
CA ASP A 412 19.93 14.91 13.29
C ASP A 412 19.82 14.97 14.82
N SER A 413 18.59 14.84 15.31
CA SER A 413 18.32 14.84 16.74
C SER A 413 17.66 13.54 17.18
N THR A 414 18.13 12.97 18.29
CA THR A 414 17.40 11.89 18.97
C THR A 414 16.06 12.42 19.49
N TYR A 415 15.08 11.54 19.72
CA TYR A 415 13.77 11.96 20.23
C TYR A 415 13.88 12.65 21.60
N GLN A 416 14.89 12.27 22.42
CA GLN A 416 15.18 12.92 23.69
C GLN A 416 15.59 14.37 23.47
N LYS A 417 16.50 14.62 22.51
CA LYS A 417 16.94 15.99 22.19
C LYS A 417 15.81 16.79 21.55
N LEU A 418 14.95 16.16 20.75
CA LEU A 418 13.73 16.81 20.23
C LEU A 418 12.82 17.26 21.38
N GLY A 419 12.66 16.45 22.42
CA GLY A 419 11.90 16.84 23.61
C GLY A 419 12.47 18.07 24.29
N GLU A 420 13.80 18.17 24.50
CA GLU A 420 14.46 19.35 25.02
C GLU A 420 14.27 20.59 24.11
N LEU A 421 14.35 20.40 22.79
CA LEU A 421 14.16 21.50 21.85
C LEU A 421 12.71 21.98 21.81
N LEU A 422 11.74 21.08 21.85
CA LEU A 422 10.32 21.41 21.89
C LEU A 422 9.88 22.09 23.18
N SER A 423 10.49 21.75 24.31
CA SER A 423 10.22 22.47 25.57
C SER A 423 10.72 23.94 25.55
N GLN A 424 11.68 24.24 24.70
CA GLN A 424 12.22 25.59 24.50
C GLN A 424 11.55 26.34 23.33
N THR A 425 10.71 25.66 22.54
CA THR A 425 10.13 26.21 21.30
C THR A 425 8.62 26.13 21.36
N HIS A 426 7.94 27.27 21.47
CA HIS A 426 6.47 27.31 21.68
C HIS A 426 5.65 26.92 20.43
N ASN A 427 6.24 26.93 19.23
CA ASN A 427 5.48 26.79 17.96
C ASN A 427 5.70 25.48 17.22
N GLY A 428 6.53 24.57 17.75
CA GLY A 428 6.93 23.35 17.05
C GLY A 428 8.21 23.50 16.23
N LEU A 429 8.63 22.42 15.56
CA LEU A 429 9.90 22.34 14.81
C LEU A 429 9.69 21.64 13.47
N LEU A 430 10.52 21.99 12.49
CA LEU A 430 10.73 21.19 11.28
C LEU A 430 11.87 20.20 11.48
N VAL A 431 11.62 18.94 11.27
CA VAL A 431 12.63 17.90 11.07
C VAL A 431 12.92 17.81 9.57
N GLU A 432 14.09 18.32 9.17
CA GLU A 432 14.56 18.26 7.78
C GLU A 432 15.59 17.14 7.64
N ARG A 433 15.39 16.24 6.66
CA ARG A 433 16.31 15.15 6.36
C ARG A 433 16.67 15.12 4.89
N ASP A 434 17.94 15.18 4.56
CA ASP A 434 18.36 14.96 3.17
C ASP A 434 17.97 13.54 2.69
N GLU A 435 18.10 12.54 3.58
CA GLU A 435 17.66 11.16 3.33
C GLU A 435 16.82 10.64 4.52
N LEU A 436 15.53 10.36 4.29
CA LEU A 436 14.59 9.87 5.30
C LEU A 436 14.88 8.44 5.77
N THR A 437 15.66 7.66 5.01
CA THR A 437 15.97 6.27 5.33
C THR A 437 16.54 6.12 6.74
N GLY A 438 17.41 7.04 7.17
CA GLY A 438 17.98 7.06 8.51
C GLY A 438 16.92 7.28 9.60
N LEU A 439 15.99 8.20 9.39
CA LEU A 439 14.88 8.45 10.31
C LEU A 439 13.95 7.23 10.40
N LEU A 440 13.52 6.70 9.24
CA LEU A 440 12.63 5.54 9.20
C LEU A 440 13.28 4.29 9.84
N ALA A 441 14.58 4.11 9.66
CA ALA A 441 15.33 3.04 10.32
C ALA A 441 15.41 3.23 11.84
N ALA A 442 15.62 4.47 12.31
CA ALA A 442 15.68 4.80 13.74
C ALA A 442 14.30 4.68 14.44
N LEU A 443 13.21 4.66 13.68
CA LEU A 443 11.86 4.47 14.23
C LEU A 443 11.35 3.03 14.08
N LYS A 444 12.14 2.13 13.48
CA LYS A 444 11.73 0.74 13.22
C LYS A 444 12.09 -0.18 14.41
N GLY A 445 11.21 -1.13 14.68
CA GLY A 445 11.41 -2.21 15.65
C GLY A 445 10.94 -1.87 17.06
N GLU A 446 10.72 -2.89 17.89
CA GLU A 446 10.20 -2.77 19.26
C GLU A 446 11.11 -1.94 20.17
N GLN A 447 12.42 -2.00 19.95
CA GLN A 447 13.39 -1.22 20.76
C GLN A 447 13.26 0.31 20.58
N ASN A 448 12.60 0.75 19.51
CA ASN A 448 12.44 2.17 19.15
C ASN A 448 10.98 2.64 19.26
N GLU A 449 10.14 1.89 19.96
CA GLU A 449 8.71 2.19 20.09
C GLU A 449 8.47 3.57 20.74
N GLU A 450 9.23 3.92 21.77
CA GLU A 450 9.13 5.25 22.41
C GLU A 450 9.43 6.39 21.44
N ALA A 451 10.51 6.25 20.64
CA ALA A 451 10.85 7.26 19.63
C ALA A 451 9.76 7.36 18.57
N ARG A 452 9.21 6.22 18.12
CA ARG A 452 8.14 6.16 17.16
C ARG A 452 6.86 6.80 17.67
N ASN A 453 6.43 6.46 18.89
CA ASN A 453 5.26 7.04 19.53
C ASN A 453 5.43 8.55 19.74
N PHE A 454 6.62 9.02 20.06
CA PHE A 454 6.93 10.44 20.16
C PHE A 454 6.63 11.17 18.83
N TYR A 455 7.05 10.64 17.69
CA TYR A 455 6.75 11.22 16.38
C TYR A 455 5.26 11.12 16.03
N LEU A 456 4.62 9.95 16.27
CA LEU A 456 3.21 9.76 15.97
C LEU A 456 2.29 10.72 16.73
N GLU A 457 2.60 11.01 17.99
CA GLU A 457 1.89 11.99 18.81
C GLU A 457 2.15 13.41 18.31
N ALA A 458 3.41 13.75 18.00
CA ALA A 458 3.80 15.07 17.52
C ALA A 458 3.16 15.47 16.17
N TYR A 459 2.71 14.49 15.39
CA TYR A 459 1.94 14.74 14.16
C TYR A 459 0.61 15.43 14.43
N ASN A 460 -0.06 15.13 15.56
CA ASN A 460 -1.33 15.77 15.88
C ASN A 460 -1.16 17.26 16.16
N GLY A 461 -0.09 17.65 16.87
CA GLY A 461 0.27 19.04 17.14
C GLY A 461 -0.55 19.72 18.25
N THR A 462 -1.61 19.10 18.75
CA THR A 462 -2.54 19.68 19.74
C THR A 462 -2.20 19.30 21.19
N GLY A 463 -1.37 18.27 21.39
CA GLY A 463 -1.08 17.72 22.72
C GLY A 463 0.12 18.38 23.41
N SER A 464 0.15 18.25 24.73
CA SER A 464 1.34 18.43 25.56
C SER A 464 1.98 17.08 25.86
N LYS A 465 3.27 17.07 26.21
CA LYS A 465 3.97 15.84 26.62
C LYS A 465 4.88 16.08 27.80
N ILE A 466 4.87 15.15 28.74
CA ILE A 466 5.81 15.15 29.88
C ILE A 466 6.80 14.01 29.62
N MET A 467 8.08 14.33 29.70
CA MET A 467 9.16 13.35 29.56
C MET A 467 9.95 13.30 30.88
N ASP A 468 9.77 12.22 31.64
CA ASP A 468 10.48 12.01 32.89
C ASP A 468 11.84 11.34 32.65
N ARG A 469 12.89 11.91 33.28
CA ARG A 469 14.27 11.44 33.16
C ARG A 469 14.89 11.21 34.54
N VAL A 470 15.42 10.02 34.72
CA VAL A 470 16.02 9.61 36.02
C VAL A 470 17.13 10.57 36.48
N MET A 471 17.88 11.19 35.57
CA MET A 471 19.04 12.02 35.92
C MET A 471 18.88 13.53 35.62
N ARG A 472 17.85 13.94 34.86
CA ARG A 472 17.71 15.33 34.42
C ARG A 472 16.36 15.97 34.79
N GLY A 473 15.54 15.28 35.60
CA GLY A 473 14.20 15.74 35.94
C GLY A 473 13.18 15.63 34.82
N SER A 474 12.00 16.19 35.00
CA SER A 474 10.90 16.18 34.06
C SER A 474 11.00 17.32 33.07
N ILE A 475 10.81 17.04 31.78
CA ILE A 475 10.74 18.02 30.71
C ILE A 475 9.26 18.16 30.32
N PHE A 476 8.74 19.36 30.40
CA PHE A 476 7.37 19.70 29.98
C PHE A 476 7.41 20.31 28.59
N ILE A 477 6.66 19.72 27.67
CA ILE A 477 6.47 20.16 26.31
C ILE A 477 5.04 20.62 26.17
N ASP A 478 4.82 21.93 26.13
CA ASP A 478 3.46 22.51 26.05
C ASP A 478 2.80 22.25 24.69
N ASN A 479 3.60 22.28 23.63
CA ASN A 479 3.15 22.06 22.25
C ASN A 479 3.98 20.98 21.59
N HIS A 480 3.50 19.73 21.64
CA HIS A 480 4.17 18.60 21.03
C HIS A 480 3.86 18.55 19.52
N CYS A 481 4.56 19.36 18.74
CA CYS A 481 4.27 19.60 17.33
C CYS A 481 5.54 19.49 16.48
N LEU A 482 5.51 18.61 15.47
CA LEU A 482 6.58 18.46 14.48
C LEU A 482 6.00 18.49 13.07
N SER A 483 6.68 19.20 12.19
CA SER A 483 6.63 19.02 10.74
C SER A 483 7.83 18.20 10.31
N VAL A 484 7.70 17.40 9.24
CA VAL A 484 8.78 16.53 8.75
C VAL A 484 8.88 16.64 7.23
N VAL A 485 10.09 16.83 6.71
CA VAL A 485 10.33 16.79 5.27
C VAL A 485 11.68 16.16 4.97
N GLY A 486 11.76 15.42 3.86
CA GLY A 486 13.04 14.90 3.40
C GLY A 486 12.96 14.14 2.09
N GLY A 487 14.14 13.73 1.61
CA GLY A 487 14.27 12.93 0.40
C GLY A 487 14.27 11.43 0.70
N ILE A 488 13.82 10.61 -0.26
CA ILE A 488 13.98 9.17 -0.19
C ILE A 488 14.09 8.58 -1.60
N GLN A 489 14.82 7.47 -1.72
CA GLN A 489 14.92 6.71 -2.97
C GLN A 489 13.78 5.70 -3.06
N PRO A 490 13.22 5.44 -4.28
CA PRO A 490 12.13 4.48 -4.46
C PRO A 490 12.43 3.10 -3.89
N ASP A 491 13.60 2.53 -4.19
CA ASP A 491 14.02 1.20 -3.70
C ASP A 491 14.03 1.11 -2.16
N LYS A 492 14.44 2.18 -1.49
CA LYS A 492 14.49 2.25 -0.02
C LYS A 492 13.08 2.35 0.56
N LEU A 493 12.23 3.12 -0.10
CA LEU A 493 10.83 3.28 0.29
C LEU A 493 10.05 1.97 0.08
N GLU A 494 10.22 1.31 -1.06
CA GLU A 494 9.65 -0.02 -1.34
C GLU A 494 10.01 -1.03 -0.25
N HIS A 495 11.30 -1.10 0.10
CA HIS A 495 11.76 -2.00 1.16
C HIS A 495 11.10 -1.69 2.51
N TYR A 496 10.94 -0.42 2.85
CA TYR A 496 10.27 -0.01 4.09
C TYR A 496 8.78 -0.38 4.06
N LEU A 497 8.07 -0.05 2.98
CA LEU A 497 6.63 -0.33 2.81
C LEU A 497 6.33 -1.83 2.81
N SER A 498 7.13 -2.64 2.11
CA SER A 498 6.97 -4.11 2.06
C SER A 498 7.05 -4.74 3.45
N ASN A 499 7.96 -4.24 4.30
CA ASN A 499 8.09 -4.72 5.67
C ASN A 499 6.92 -4.25 6.57
N SER A 500 6.36 -3.06 6.28
CA SER A 500 5.24 -2.51 7.05
C SER A 500 3.91 -3.23 6.75
N ILE A 501 3.70 -3.69 5.51
CA ILE A 501 2.47 -4.41 5.12
C ILE A 501 2.48 -5.86 5.61
N LYS A 502 3.64 -6.55 5.62
CA LYS A 502 3.75 -7.98 5.95
C LYS A 502 3.84 -8.30 7.45
N GLY A 503 3.79 -7.33 8.36
CA GLY A 503 4.02 -7.56 9.79
C GLY A 503 3.24 -6.65 10.72
N LEU A 504 3.59 -6.69 12.02
CA LEU A 504 3.09 -5.81 13.08
C LEU A 504 3.44 -4.31 12.89
N GLY A 505 4.02 -3.94 11.74
CA GLY A 505 4.57 -2.62 11.45
C GLY A 505 3.61 -1.61 10.80
N ASN A 506 2.33 -1.96 10.61
CA ASN A 506 1.34 -0.98 10.13
C ASN A 506 0.83 -0.11 11.30
N ASP A 507 1.64 0.86 11.69
CA ASP A 507 1.38 1.78 12.81
C ASP A 507 0.89 3.17 12.37
N GLY A 508 0.64 3.33 11.07
CA GLY A 508 0.20 4.58 10.48
C GLY A 508 1.30 5.65 10.32
N LEU A 509 2.59 5.31 10.48
CA LEU A 509 3.69 6.27 10.30
C LEU A 509 3.76 6.79 8.86
N MET A 510 3.79 5.89 7.87
CA MET A 510 3.85 6.29 6.45
C MET A 510 2.60 7.03 5.98
N GLN A 511 1.44 6.69 6.50
CA GLN A 511 0.18 7.35 6.20
C GLN A 511 0.13 8.81 6.69
N ARG A 512 1.05 9.22 7.56
CA ARG A 512 1.23 10.61 8.02
C ARG A 512 2.09 11.46 7.08
N PHE A 513 2.88 10.84 6.21
CA PHE A 513 3.64 11.55 5.19
C PHE A 513 2.74 11.91 4.00
N GLN A 514 1.74 12.74 4.28
CA GLN A 514 0.65 13.08 3.38
C GLN A 514 1.11 13.88 2.15
N LEU A 515 2.12 14.72 2.31
CA LEU A 515 2.70 15.52 1.22
C LEU A 515 3.88 14.79 0.56
N SER A 516 3.74 13.47 0.35
CA SER A 516 4.75 12.70 -0.36
C SER A 516 4.52 12.76 -1.87
N VAL A 517 5.58 13.06 -2.62
CA VAL A 517 5.51 13.21 -4.08
C VAL A 517 6.56 12.36 -4.78
N TYR A 518 6.12 11.66 -5.82
CA TYR A 518 6.95 10.85 -6.70
C TYR A 518 6.65 11.22 -8.16
N PRO A 519 7.18 12.35 -8.66
CA PRO A 519 6.95 12.84 -10.02
C PRO A 519 7.68 11.99 -11.06
N ASP A 520 7.31 12.17 -12.32
CA ASP A 520 7.99 11.55 -13.45
C ASP A 520 9.42 12.06 -13.60
N HIS A 521 10.31 11.15 -14.00
CA HIS A 521 11.68 11.54 -14.30
C HIS A 521 11.74 12.31 -15.62
N ILE A 522 12.22 13.53 -15.59
CA ILE A 522 12.34 14.38 -16.76
C ILE A 522 13.60 13.99 -17.53
N LYS A 523 13.43 13.14 -18.54
CA LYS A 523 14.52 12.73 -19.44
C LYS A 523 14.88 13.85 -20.42
N GLY A 524 16.17 14.02 -20.73
CA GLY A 524 16.62 14.90 -21.82
C GLY A 524 16.49 16.40 -21.55
N ARG A 525 16.28 16.85 -20.29
CA ARG A 525 16.30 18.27 -19.96
C ARG A 525 17.69 18.88 -20.24
N LYS A 526 17.71 19.89 -21.10
CA LYS A 526 18.90 20.74 -21.26
C LYS A 526 18.97 21.72 -20.09
N GLU A 527 20.10 21.79 -19.43
CA GLU A 527 20.34 22.82 -18.43
C GLU A 527 20.26 24.22 -19.04
N LYS A 528 19.60 25.13 -18.36
CA LYS A 528 19.45 26.52 -18.79
C LYS A 528 20.00 27.43 -17.69
N ASP A 529 20.83 28.38 -18.05
CA ASP A 529 21.23 29.43 -17.13
C ASP A 529 20.11 30.48 -17.03
N ILE A 530 19.32 30.37 -15.95
CA ILE A 530 18.15 31.23 -15.70
C ILE A 530 18.45 32.12 -14.51
N ALA A 531 18.20 33.42 -14.67
CA ALA A 531 18.39 34.41 -13.62
C ALA A 531 17.47 34.15 -12.39
N VAL A 532 18.00 34.48 -11.23
CA VAL A 532 17.21 34.45 -9.99
C VAL A 532 16.19 35.59 -10.02
N ASP A 533 14.92 35.29 -9.83
CA ASP A 533 13.90 36.30 -9.53
C ASP A 533 14.06 36.77 -8.10
N LYS A 534 14.91 37.86 -7.95
CA LYS A 534 15.23 38.43 -6.65
C LYS A 534 14.01 39.01 -5.95
N GLY A 535 13.10 39.64 -6.72
CA GLY A 535 11.88 40.24 -6.17
C GLY A 535 10.94 39.18 -5.55
N THR A 536 10.63 38.15 -6.33
CA THR A 536 9.79 37.05 -5.82
C THR A 536 10.45 36.28 -4.66
N ARG A 537 11.78 36.09 -4.73
CA ARG A 537 12.50 35.45 -3.63
C ARG A 537 12.40 36.30 -2.34
N GLN A 538 12.55 37.59 -2.43
CA GLN A 538 12.44 38.50 -1.26
C GLN A 538 11.00 38.45 -0.71
N ALA A 539 9.99 38.55 -1.57
CA ALA A 539 8.59 38.49 -1.14
C ALA A 539 8.24 37.19 -0.38
N VAL A 540 8.80 36.05 -0.80
CA VAL A 540 8.62 34.79 -0.07
C VAL A 540 9.34 34.79 1.27
N TYR A 541 10.55 35.35 1.35
CA TYR A 541 11.28 35.47 2.61
C TYR A 541 10.56 36.41 3.59
N ASP A 542 10.01 37.52 3.09
CA ASP A 542 9.24 38.48 3.88
C ASP A 542 7.96 37.85 4.41
N LEU A 543 7.29 37.01 3.59
CA LEU A 543 6.11 36.25 4.03
C LEU A 543 6.42 35.34 5.23
N PHE A 544 7.52 34.59 5.18
CA PHE A 544 7.95 33.76 6.31
C PHE A 544 8.23 34.59 7.55
N GLU A 545 8.86 35.76 7.40
CA GLU A 545 9.16 36.67 8.50
C GLU A 545 7.90 37.29 9.09
N ILE A 546 6.95 37.72 8.26
CA ILE A 546 5.63 38.20 8.71
C ILE A 546 4.95 37.15 9.55
N ILE A 547 4.81 35.90 9.01
CA ILE A 547 4.17 34.80 9.71
C ILE A 547 4.89 34.47 11.03
N ASP A 548 6.22 34.50 11.03
CA ASP A 548 7.01 34.26 12.24
C ASP A 548 6.77 35.29 13.35
N ASN A 549 6.58 36.53 12.99
CA ASN A 549 6.35 37.64 13.92
C ASN A 549 4.88 37.86 14.26
N MET A 550 3.92 37.16 13.64
CA MET A 550 2.51 37.30 13.94
C MET A 550 2.19 36.97 15.40
N THR A 551 1.48 37.87 16.03
CA THR A 551 0.94 37.76 17.39
C THR A 551 -0.51 37.25 17.37
N ILE A 552 -1.07 36.87 18.52
CA ILE A 552 -2.50 36.55 18.67
C ILE A 552 -3.37 37.68 18.12
N GLY A 553 -2.97 38.95 18.37
CA GLY A 553 -3.69 40.14 17.88
C GLY A 553 -3.75 40.20 16.35
N ASP A 554 -2.67 39.82 15.67
CA ASP A 554 -2.57 39.84 14.21
C ASP A 554 -3.49 38.74 13.60
N PHE A 555 -3.54 37.55 14.17
CA PHE A 555 -4.47 36.51 13.72
C PHE A 555 -5.94 36.96 13.90
N ILE A 556 -6.26 37.62 15.04
CA ILE A 556 -7.60 38.17 15.28
C ILE A 556 -7.91 39.30 14.28
N LYS A 557 -6.93 40.18 13.99
CA LYS A 557 -7.05 41.23 12.95
C LYS A 557 -7.44 40.62 11.62
N TYR A 558 -6.89 39.44 11.27
CA TYR A 558 -7.16 38.72 10.02
C TYR A 558 -8.38 37.79 10.09
N GLY A 559 -9.18 37.82 11.17
CA GLY A 559 -10.47 37.15 11.23
C GLY A 559 -10.49 35.85 12.07
N ALA A 560 -9.42 35.52 12.76
CA ALA A 560 -9.44 34.40 13.71
C ALA A 560 -10.34 34.69 14.92
N CYS A 561 -10.99 33.65 15.43
CA CYS A 561 -11.65 33.67 16.73
C CYS A 561 -10.61 33.84 17.85
N LYS A 562 -11.01 34.56 18.91
CA LYS A 562 -10.17 34.72 20.09
C LYS A 562 -10.00 33.42 20.85
N PRO A 563 -8.85 33.22 21.54
CA PRO A 563 -8.71 32.14 22.51
C PRO A 563 -9.82 32.20 23.56
N ASP A 564 -10.23 31.04 24.07
CA ASP A 564 -11.21 30.89 25.14
C ASP A 564 -10.75 29.82 26.16
N GLN A 565 -11.62 29.48 27.11
CA GLN A 565 -11.28 28.50 28.16
C GLN A 565 -11.06 27.06 27.66
N PHE A 566 -11.50 26.75 26.43
CA PHE A 566 -11.39 25.42 25.80
C PHE A 566 -10.28 25.36 24.73
N CYS A 567 -9.90 26.52 24.16
CA CYS A 567 -8.85 26.62 23.18
C CYS A 567 -7.94 27.82 23.50
N ASN A 568 -6.70 27.57 23.92
CA ASN A 568 -5.75 28.58 24.38
C ASN A 568 -5.06 29.35 23.23
N ARG A 569 -5.45 29.10 21.97
CA ARG A 569 -4.88 29.73 20.77
C ARG A 569 -5.95 30.32 19.87
N PRO A 570 -5.64 31.35 19.05
CA PRO A 570 -6.55 31.83 18.03
C PRO A 570 -6.87 30.72 17.04
N HIS A 571 -8.10 30.67 16.58
CA HIS A 571 -8.52 29.62 15.66
C HIS A 571 -9.44 30.15 14.58
N TYR A 572 -9.41 29.52 13.40
CA TYR A 572 -10.31 29.78 12.31
C TYR A 572 -11.40 28.70 12.23
N ARG A 573 -12.53 29.06 11.63
CA ARG A 573 -13.53 28.13 11.09
C ARG A 573 -13.70 28.42 9.61
N PHE A 574 -14.22 27.47 8.88
CA PHE A 574 -14.63 27.73 7.50
C PHE A 574 -15.76 28.77 7.44
N THR A 575 -15.85 29.53 6.33
CA THR A 575 -17.10 30.23 6.00
C THR A 575 -18.24 29.22 5.85
N LYS A 576 -19.48 29.65 5.94
CA LYS A 576 -20.64 28.74 5.83
C LYS A 576 -20.57 27.92 4.53
N GLU A 577 -20.32 28.57 3.41
CA GLU A 577 -20.22 27.94 2.10
C GLU A 577 -19.05 26.93 2.04
N ALA A 578 -17.89 27.30 2.57
CA ALA A 578 -16.75 26.42 2.65
C ALA A 578 -17.01 25.22 3.56
N ALA A 579 -17.71 25.40 4.68
CA ALA A 579 -18.05 24.32 5.61
C ALA A 579 -19.00 23.30 4.96
N GLU A 580 -20.01 23.75 4.21
CA GLU A 580 -20.90 22.86 3.46
C GLU A 580 -20.11 22.05 2.42
N HIS A 581 -19.21 22.70 1.70
CA HIS A 581 -18.36 22.04 0.70
C HIS A 581 -17.35 21.06 1.34
N PHE A 582 -16.81 21.42 2.52
CA PHE A 582 -15.92 20.54 3.28
C PHE A 582 -16.62 19.26 3.73
N LEU A 583 -17.86 19.33 4.21
CA LEU A 583 -18.63 18.14 4.61
C LEU A 583 -18.90 17.22 3.42
N GLN A 584 -19.29 17.76 2.27
CA GLN A 584 -19.47 16.98 1.04
C GLN A 584 -18.16 16.28 0.61
N TRP A 585 -17.06 17.00 0.66
CA TRP A 585 -15.76 16.43 0.38
C TRP A 585 -15.38 15.35 1.40
N TYR A 586 -15.64 15.59 2.69
CA TYR A 586 -15.35 14.66 3.79
C TYR A 586 -16.07 13.33 3.60
N ASP A 587 -17.38 13.38 3.33
CA ASP A 587 -18.19 12.18 3.08
C ASP A 587 -17.70 11.41 1.84
N HIS A 588 -17.40 12.12 0.76
CA HIS A 588 -16.84 11.50 -0.45
C HIS A 588 -15.48 10.84 -0.18
N ASN A 589 -14.59 11.51 0.55
CA ASN A 589 -13.28 10.96 0.89
C ASN A 589 -13.39 9.73 1.81
N THR A 590 -14.34 9.75 2.75
CA THR A 590 -14.62 8.62 3.65
C THR A 590 -15.14 7.41 2.87
N ALA A 591 -16.14 7.60 2.02
CA ALA A 591 -16.68 6.55 1.17
C ALA A 591 -15.60 5.93 0.27
N LYS A 592 -14.72 6.77 -0.29
CA LYS A 592 -13.57 6.31 -1.08
C LYS A 592 -12.57 5.50 -0.25
N ALA A 593 -12.31 5.90 0.98
CA ALA A 593 -11.43 5.16 1.88
C ALA A 593 -12.01 3.80 2.25
N GLU A 594 -13.31 3.74 2.51
CA GLU A 594 -14.02 2.51 2.86
C GLU A 594 -14.11 1.52 1.70
N SER A 595 -14.19 2.02 0.45
CA SER A 595 -14.20 1.18 -0.76
C SER A 595 -12.82 0.70 -1.21
N SER A 596 -11.75 1.02 -0.49
CA SER A 596 -10.39 0.62 -0.89
C SER A 596 -10.07 -0.80 -0.46
N ASP A 597 -9.62 -1.64 -1.40
CA ASP A 597 -9.19 -3.03 -1.13
C ASP A 597 -7.92 -3.12 -0.28
N HIS A 598 -7.15 -2.03 -0.17
CA HIS A 598 -5.89 -1.99 0.56
C HIS A 598 -5.99 -1.11 1.81
N THR A 599 -5.85 -1.71 2.99
CA THR A 599 -5.90 -1.02 4.29
C THR A 599 -4.95 0.19 4.35
N ILE A 600 -3.73 0.07 3.82
CA ILE A 600 -2.74 1.16 3.83
C ILE A 600 -3.21 2.38 3.03
N ILE A 601 -3.93 2.17 1.93
CA ILE A 601 -4.52 3.24 1.10
C ILE A 601 -5.70 3.86 1.82
N SER A 602 -6.61 3.04 2.37
CA SER A 602 -7.74 3.48 3.18
C SER A 602 -7.30 4.39 4.33
N GLU A 603 -6.33 3.95 5.12
CA GLU A 603 -5.78 4.72 6.24
C GLU A 603 -5.13 6.03 5.79
N HIS A 604 -4.42 6.04 4.65
CA HIS A 604 -3.83 7.26 4.10
C HIS A 604 -4.91 8.26 3.66
N LEU A 605 -5.94 7.80 2.95
CA LEU A 605 -7.08 8.64 2.54
C LEU A 605 -7.77 9.28 3.75
N MET A 606 -7.96 8.53 4.84
CA MET A 606 -8.53 9.06 6.07
C MET A 606 -7.68 10.15 6.72
N LYS A 607 -6.36 10.16 6.54
CA LYS A 607 -5.49 11.23 7.07
C LYS A 607 -5.64 12.56 6.32
N TYR A 608 -6.15 12.57 5.09
CA TYR A 608 -6.44 13.81 4.37
C TYR A 608 -7.46 14.69 5.09
N THR A 609 -8.27 14.13 5.99
CA THR A 609 -9.22 14.88 6.83
C THR A 609 -8.52 15.93 7.71
N LYS A 610 -7.25 15.71 8.07
CA LYS A 610 -6.38 16.72 8.71
C LYS A 610 -5.68 17.61 7.67
N THR A 611 -5.17 17.03 6.60
CA THR A 611 -4.30 17.71 5.64
C THR A 611 -5.03 18.79 4.85
N VAL A 612 -6.25 18.53 4.41
CA VAL A 612 -7.05 19.49 3.63
C VAL A 612 -7.39 20.75 4.42
N PRO A 613 -7.93 20.69 5.65
CA PRO A 613 -8.12 21.89 6.46
C PRO A 613 -6.82 22.64 6.78
N SER A 614 -5.71 21.89 7.02
CA SER A 614 -4.40 22.47 7.27
C SER A 614 -3.89 23.30 6.08
N LEU A 615 -3.98 22.75 4.87
CA LEU A 615 -3.61 23.47 3.64
C LEU A 615 -4.54 24.66 3.38
N ALA A 616 -5.85 24.50 3.60
CA ALA A 616 -6.81 25.58 3.43
C ALA A 616 -6.51 26.76 4.39
N LEU A 617 -6.18 26.46 5.64
CA LEU A 617 -5.77 27.49 6.60
C LEU A 617 -4.49 28.22 6.15
N ILE A 618 -3.46 27.48 5.70
CA ILE A 618 -2.20 28.06 5.22
C ILE A 618 -2.47 29.01 4.06
N PHE A 619 -3.22 28.59 3.04
CA PHE A 619 -3.52 29.42 1.87
C PHE A 619 -4.37 30.64 2.23
N HIS A 620 -5.37 30.46 3.10
CA HIS A 620 -6.18 31.57 3.58
C HIS A 620 -5.36 32.63 4.35
N LEU A 621 -4.43 32.21 5.20
CA LEU A 621 -3.54 33.13 5.91
C LEU A 621 -2.65 33.93 4.95
N ILE A 622 -2.14 33.28 3.89
CA ILE A 622 -1.35 33.97 2.87
C ILE A 622 -2.21 35.01 2.15
N ASP A 623 -3.46 34.68 1.79
CA ASP A 623 -4.38 35.63 1.19
C ASP A 623 -4.64 36.82 2.12
N CYS A 624 -4.90 36.56 3.42
CA CYS A 624 -5.09 37.64 4.41
C CYS A 624 -3.88 38.58 4.50
N ILE A 625 -2.65 38.02 4.45
CA ILE A 625 -1.40 38.79 4.49
C ILE A 625 -1.16 39.57 3.19
N GLU A 626 -1.36 38.91 2.03
CA GLU A 626 -1.16 39.56 0.72
C GLU A 626 -2.14 40.68 0.47
N TYR A 627 -3.39 40.59 0.95
CA TYR A 627 -4.39 41.66 0.85
C TYR A 627 -4.38 42.64 2.04
N ASP A 628 -3.63 42.36 3.10
CA ASP A 628 -3.69 43.02 4.41
C ASP A 628 -5.13 43.28 4.90
N ALA A 629 -5.96 42.26 4.82
CA ALA A 629 -7.39 42.37 5.04
C ALA A 629 -7.95 41.24 5.93
N ASN A 630 -8.96 41.60 6.72
CA ASN A 630 -9.78 40.60 7.39
C ASN A 630 -10.72 39.91 6.38
N LEU A 631 -10.40 38.70 5.98
CA LEU A 631 -11.22 37.90 5.07
C LEU A 631 -12.22 36.99 5.82
N GLY A 632 -12.29 37.11 7.14
CA GLY A 632 -13.18 36.31 8.00
C GLY A 632 -12.72 34.87 8.15
N GLY A 633 -13.64 33.92 8.12
CA GLY A 633 -13.34 32.48 8.16
C GLY A 633 -12.63 31.99 6.90
N VAL A 634 -12.04 30.81 6.98
CA VAL A 634 -11.33 30.20 5.83
C VAL A 634 -12.28 30.08 4.63
N SER A 635 -11.86 30.70 3.52
CA SER A 635 -12.71 30.89 2.33
C SER A 635 -12.91 29.57 1.54
N LEU A 636 -13.98 29.53 0.73
CA LEU A 636 -14.22 28.45 -0.22
C LEU A 636 -13.07 28.31 -1.22
N THR A 637 -12.49 29.41 -1.68
CA THR A 637 -11.36 29.42 -2.61
C THR A 637 -10.13 28.71 -2.01
N ALA A 638 -9.79 29.03 -0.76
CA ALA A 638 -8.69 28.38 -0.06
C ALA A 638 -8.93 26.87 0.13
N LEU A 639 -10.16 26.49 0.49
CA LEU A 639 -10.57 25.08 0.58
C LEU A 639 -10.47 24.36 -0.77
N GLN A 640 -10.97 24.96 -1.85
CA GLN A 640 -10.88 24.38 -3.20
C GLN A 640 -9.44 24.21 -3.65
N THR A 641 -8.56 25.14 -3.33
CA THR A 641 -7.12 25.04 -3.59
C THR A 641 -6.51 23.85 -2.81
N ALA A 642 -6.87 23.69 -1.54
CA ALA A 642 -6.44 22.56 -0.72
C ALA A 642 -6.96 21.22 -1.26
N ILE A 643 -8.19 21.16 -1.78
CA ILE A 643 -8.74 19.96 -2.43
C ILE A 643 -8.01 19.65 -3.75
N LYS A 644 -7.61 20.66 -4.52
CA LYS A 644 -6.75 20.45 -5.71
C LYS A 644 -5.42 19.83 -5.33
N TRP A 645 -4.81 20.31 -4.25
CA TRP A 645 -3.59 19.70 -3.68
C TRP A 645 -3.82 18.25 -3.30
N GLN A 646 -4.88 17.94 -2.57
CA GLN A 646 -5.22 16.58 -2.17
C GLN A 646 -5.38 15.67 -3.40
N LYS A 647 -6.10 16.12 -4.45
CA LYS A 647 -6.26 15.35 -5.69
C LYS A 647 -4.94 15.10 -6.43
N MET A 648 -3.99 16.01 -6.35
CA MET A 648 -2.65 15.82 -6.89
C MET A 648 -1.87 14.82 -6.03
N LEU A 649 -1.80 15.05 -4.71
CA LEU A 649 -1.11 14.17 -3.76
C LEU A 649 -1.64 12.74 -3.78
N GLU A 650 -2.93 12.55 -4.00
CA GLU A 650 -3.56 11.24 -4.12
C GLU A 650 -3.01 10.45 -5.31
N THR A 651 -2.75 11.09 -6.46
CA THR A 651 -2.12 10.39 -7.58
C THR A 651 -0.70 9.92 -7.25
N HIS A 652 0.05 10.73 -6.50
CA HIS A 652 1.37 10.33 -5.99
C HIS A 652 1.27 9.23 -4.94
N MET A 653 0.29 9.28 -4.05
CA MET A 653 0.02 8.23 -3.07
C MET A 653 -0.20 6.87 -3.75
N TYR A 654 -1.07 6.80 -4.76
CA TYR A 654 -1.28 5.56 -5.52
C TYR A 654 0.01 5.06 -6.16
N ARG A 655 0.79 5.95 -6.79
CA ARG A 655 2.11 5.59 -7.35
C ARG A 655 3.09 5.08 -6.29
N ILE A 656 3.10 5.67 -5.10
CA ILE A 656 3.98 5.25 -4.00
C ILE A 656 3.57 3.86 -3.50
N TYR A 657 2.29 3.62 -3.29
CA TYR A 657 1.83 2.33 -2.80
C TYR A 657 1.83 1.25 -3.87
N SER A 658 1.76 1.59 -5.17
CA SER A 658 1.92 0.61 -6.26
C SER A 658 3.29 -0.09 -6.22
N LEU A 659 4.31 0.52 -5.63
CA LEU A 659 5.60 -0.14 -5.40
C LEU A 659 5.47 -1.46 -4.62
N VAL A 660 4.41 -1.62 -3.82
CA VAL A 660 4.19 -2.80 -2.97
C VAL A 660 2.87 -3.52 -3.25
N THR A 661 1.82 -2.83 -3.68
CA THR A 661 0.54 -3.43 -4.06
C THR A 661 0.61 -4.05 -5.45
N ASP A 662 1.41 -3.49 -6.33
CA ASP A 662 1.59 -3.91 -7.73
C ASP A 662 2.93 -4.65 -7.95
N SER A 663 3.45 -5.23 -6.87
CA SER A 663 4.77 -5.87 -6.90
C SER A 663 4.85 -7.05 -7.87
N ALA A 664 3.73 -7.71 -8.18
CA ALA A 664 3.65 -8.79 -9.16
C ALA A 664 3.98 -8.26 -10.58
N ASN A 665 3.36 -7.15 -11.00
CA ASN A 665 3.61 -6.53 -12.31
C ASN A 665 5.05 -6.03 -12.46
N ILE A 666 5.61 -5.42 -11.40
CA ILE A 666 7.01 -4.97 -11.39
C ILE A 666 7.97 -6.17 -11.56
N LYS A 667 7.71 -7.27 -10.85
CA LYS A 667 8.52 -8.49 -10.93
C LYS A 667 8.33 -9.22 -12.26
N ALA A 668 7.11 -9.23 -12.79
CA ALA A 668 6.80 -9.76 -14.11
C ALA A 668 7.52 -8.98 -15.21
N HIS A 669 7.52 -7.65 -15.14
CA HIS A 669 8.29 -6.82 -16.08
C HIS A 669 9.80 -7.12 -16.01
N TYR A 670 10.38 -7.22 -14.80
CA TYR A 670 11.78 -7.59 -14.66
C TYR A 670 12.07 -8.99 -15.22
N LEU A 671 11.16 -9.95 -15.02
CA LEU A 671 11.28 -11.31 -15.56
C LEU A 671 11.11 -11.32 -17.08
N SER A 672 10.19 -10.49 -17.64
CA SER A 672 10.00 -10.35 -19.09
C SER A 672 11.27 -9.85 -19.79
N GLU A 673 11.99 -8.86 -19.22
CA GLU A 673 13.29 -8.42 -19.75
C GLU A 673 14.34 -9.55 -19.77
N LYS A 674 14.29 -10.46 -18.79
CA LYS A 674 15.19 -11.64 -18.78
C LYS A 674 14.77 -12.65 -19.84
N ILE A 675 13.48 -12.88 -20.02
CA ILE A 675 12.94 -13.77 -21.05
C ILE A 675 13.27 -13.24 -22.46
N LEU A 676 13.13 -11.94 -22.71
CA LEU A 676 13.57 -11.35 -24.00
C LEU A 676 15.04 -11.61 -24.28
N LYS A 677 15.91 -11.46 -23.30
CA LYS A 677 17.35 -11.77 -23.44
C LYS A 677 17.63 -13.25 -23.71
N VAL A 678 16.81 -14.14 -23.21
CA VAL A 678 16.89 -15.59 -23.51
C VAL A 678 16.39 -15.84 -24.92
N ALA A 679 15.29 -15.22 -25.33
CA ALA A 679 14.73 -15.32 -26.69
C ALA A 679 15.70 -14.76 -27.74
N GLU A 680 16.39 -13.64 -27.46
CA GLU A 680 17.39 -13.01 -28.35
C GLU A 680 18.66 -13.85 -28.52
N LYS A 681 19.15 -14.50 -27.45
CA LYS A 681 20.46 -15.17 -27.42
C LYS A 681 20.42 -16.68 -27.62
N GLY A 682 19.22 -17.26 -27.68
CA GLY A 682 19.01 -18.69 -27.93
C GLY A 682 19.32 -19.62 -26.76
N THR A 683 20.30 -19.35 -25.91
CA THR A 683 20.60 -20.12 -24.69
C THR A 683 21.50 -19.29 -23.75
N ASP A 684 21.21 -19.31 -22.48
CA ASP A 684 22.13 -18.79 -21.47
C ASP A 684 23.27 -19.79 -21.33
N LYS A 685 24.51 -19.32 -21.53
CA LYS A 685 25.73 -20.17 -21.49
C LYS A 685 25.98 -20.87 -20.14
N THR A 686 25.25 -20.49 -19.12
CA THR A 686 25.34 -21.01 -17.76
C THR A 686 24.33 -22.10 -17.42
N ASP A 687 23.29 -22.29 -18.26
CA ASP A 687 22.29 -23.32 -18.06
C ASP A 687 22.16 -24.16 -19.34
N THR A 688 22.40 -25.45 -19.23
CA THR A 688 22.30 -26.41 -20.34
C THR A 688 20.86 -26.70 -20.74
N THR A 689 19.90 -26.13 -20.04
CA THR A 689 18.45 -26.29 -20.28
C THR A 689 17.98 -25.21 -21.23
N ASP A 690 17.56 -25.61 -22.41
CA ASP A 690 16.91 -24.73 -23.40
C ASP A 690 15.49 -24.41 -22.93
N TRP A 691 15.29 -23.19 -22.44
CA TRP A 691 13.99 -22.73 -21.95
C TRP A 691 12.97 -22.56 -23.06
N LEU A 692 13.41 -22.35 -24.29
CA LEU A 692 12.51 -22.22 -25.45
C LEU A 692 11.90 -23.56 -25.84
N THR A 693 12.69 -24.65 -25.76
CA THR A 693 12.24 -25.98 -26.20
C THR A 693 11.71 -26.84 -25.05
N HIS A 694 12.35 -26.76 -23.87
CA HIS A 694 12.04 -27.66 -22.76
C HIS A 694 11.31 -26.96 -21.59
N GLY A 695 11.06 -25.65 -21.68
CA GLY A 695 10.47 -24.87 -20.63
C GLY A 695 11.30 -24.83 -19.33
N PHE A 696 10.77 -24.19 -18.31
CA PHE A 696 11.41 -24.02 -17.00
C PHE A 696 10.41 -24.14 -15.84
N THR A 697 10.91 -24.29 -14.63
CA THR A 697 10.10 -24.36 -13.41
C THR A 697 10.34 -23.14 -12.52
N ALA A 698 9.38 -22.76 -11.67
CA ALA A 698 9.55 -21.68 -10.69
C ALA A 698 10.79 -21.89 -9.81
N ARG A 699 11.12 -23.13 -9.45
CA ARG A 699 12.31 -23.47 -8.65
C ARG A 699 13.62 -23.15 -9.38
N GLN A 700 13.67 -23.29 -10.71
CA GLN A 700 14.83 -22.91 -11.50
C GLN A 700 15.04 -21.39 -11.51
N LEU A 701 13.96 -20.59 -11.56
CA LEU A 701 14.03 -19.13 -11.43
C LEU A 701 14.55 -18.70 -10.06
N ILE A 702 14.02 -19.26 -8.98
CA ILE A 702 14.44 -18.97 -7.60
C ILE A 702 15.95 -19.24 -7.43
N ARG A 703 16.44 -20.35 -7.96
CA ARG A 703 17.86 -20.72 -7.88
C ARG A 703 18.81 -19.75 -8.58
N ARG A 704 18.33 -18.96 -9.54
CA ARG A 704 19.13 -17.93 -10.21
C ARG A 704 19.42 -16.72 -9.31
N GLY A 705 18.69 -16.56 -8.21
CA GLY A 705 18.94 -15.51 -7.23
C GLY A 705 18.75 -14.10 -7.79
N TRP A 706 17.89 -13.93 -8.79
CA TRP A 706 17.63 -12.62 -9.37
C TRP A 706 16.92 -11.71 -8.35
N LYS A 707 17.31 -10.43 -8.33
CA LYS A 707 16.78 -9.43 -7.41
C LYS A 707 15.23 -9.40 -7.51
N GLY A 708 14.54 -9.58 -6.37
CA GLY A 708 13.08 -9.60 -6.31
C GLY A 708 12.41 -10.91 -6.73
N LEU A 709 13.15 -11.94 -7.18
CA LEU A 709 12.65 -13.25 -7.62
C LEU A 709 13.28 -14.40 -6.83
N THR A 710 13.43 -14.23 -5.52
CA THR A 710 14.06 -15.20 -4.63
C THR A 710 13.07 -15.93 -3.72
N ALA A 711 11.88 -15.35 -3.47
CA ALA A 711 10.80 -15.98 -2.73
C ALA A 711 9.81 -16.68 -3.68
N THR A 712 9.25 -17.82 -3.24
CA THR A 712 8.34 -18.63 -4.06
C THR A 712 7.11 -17.84 -4.50
N ASP A 713 6.46 -17.13 -3.58
CA ASP A 713 5.25 -16.36 -3.86
C ASP A 713 5.52 -15.23 -4.86
N ASP A 714 6.66 -14.55 -4.75
CA ASP A 714 7.06 -13.49 -5.65
C ASP A 714 7.27 -13.98 -7.09
N VAL A 715 7.83 -15.19 -7.22
CA VAL A 715 8.04 -15.82 -8.53
C VAL A 715 6.72 -16.30 -9.12
N LEU A 716 5.87 -16.95 -8.33
CA LEU A 716 4.57 -17.45 -8.82
C LEU A 716 3.67 -16.29 -9.28
N ASN A 717 3.55 -15.23 -8.48
CA ASN A 717 2.75 -14.07 -8.86
C ASN A 717 3.29 -13.39 -10.13
N ALA A 718 4.61 -13.32 -10.31
CA ALA A 718 5.20 -12.77 -11.53
C ALA A 718 4.95 -13.66 -12.76
N LEU A 719 4.97 -14.98 -12.59
CA LEU A 719 4.65 -15.94 -13.66
C LEU A 719 3.18 -15.86 -14.06
N GLU A 720 2.28 -15.70 -13.10
CA GLU A 720 0.84 -15.51 -13.36
C GLU A 720 0.59 -14.29 -14.23
N VAL A 721 1.17 -13.13 -13.91
CA VAL A 721 1.10 -11.91 -14.74
C VAL A 721 1.66 -12.17 -16.15
N LEU A 722 2.78 -12.89 -16.28
CA LEU A 722 3.35 -13.21 -17.58
C LEU A 722 2.45 -14.12 -18.42
N ILE A 723 1.70 -15.01 -17.78
CA ILE A 723 0.70 -15.85 -18.45
C ILE A 723 -0.48 -15.00 -18.91
N GLU A 724 -1.02 -14.13 -18.04
CA GLU A 724 -2.11 -13.21 -18.38
C GLU A 724 -1.78 -12.30 -19.57
N HIS A 725 -0.50 -11.96 -19.75
CA HIS A 725 0.00 -11.14 -20.84
C HIS A 725 0.50 -11.94 -22.05
N ASP A 726 0.20 -13.24 -22.12
CA ASP A 726 0.56 -14.14 -23.23
C ASP A 726 2.08 -14.35 -23.46
N TRP A 727 2.90 -14.08 -22.46
CA TRP A 727 4.35 -14.33 -22.54
C TRP A 727 4.71 -15.78 -22.30
N LEU A 728 3.93 -16.47 -21.47
CA LEU A 728 4.16 -17.84 -21.04
C LEU A 728 2.89 -18.68 -21.20
N THR A 729 3.10 -19.94 -21.53
CA THR A 729 2.12 -21.02 -21.28
C THR A 729 2.67 -21.94 -20.20
N TRP A 730 1.81 -22.73 -19.54
CA TRP A 730 2.26 -23.67 -18.53
C TRP A 730 1.54 -25.00 -18.65
N GLU A 731 2.17 -26.06 -18.15
CA GLU A 731 1.56 -27.37 -18.02
C GLU A 731 1.94 -27.99 -16.67
N SER A 732 1.06 -28.86 -16.17
CA SER A 732 1.34 -29.69 -14.99
C SER A 732 1.96 -31.01 -15.43
N VAL A 733 3.25 -31.18 -15.14
CA VAL A 733 3.96 -32.45 -15.46
C VAL A 733 3.79 -33.43 -14.31
N PRO A 734 3.19 -34.60 -14.54
CA PRO A 734 3.03 -35.64 -13.52
C PRO A 734 4.38 -36.10 -12.98
N SER A 735 4.42 -36.45 -11.69
CA SER A 735 5.67 -37.01 -11.11
C SER A 735 5.93 -38.41 -11.66
N THR A 736 7.13 -38.60 -12.17
CA THR A 736 7.59 -39.93 -12.64
C THR A 736 7.76 -40.88 -11.46
N GLY A 737 6.89 -41.92 -11.37
CA GLY A 737 7.14 -43.26 -10.79
C GLY A 737 7.56 -43.43 -9.33
N ARG A 738 7.88 -42.38 -8.54
CA ARG A 738 8.37 -42.49 -7.15
C ARG A 738 7.62 -41.62 -6.14
N GLY A 739 6.38 -41.25 -6.42
CA GLY A 739 5.56 -40.47 -5.48
C GLY A 739 6.12 -39.09 -5.21
N GLY A 740 5.66 -38.07 -5.93
CA GLY A 740 5.97 -36.66 -5.74
C GLY A 740 4.79 -35.81 -6.18
N ARG A 741 4.75 -34.55 -5.74
CA ARG A 741 3.78 -33.57 -6.26
C ARG A 741 4.02 -33.31 -7.75
N PRO A 742 2.98 -33.12 -8.57
CA PRO A 742 3.12 -32.60 -9.93
C PRO A 742 3.96 -31.34 -9.94
N THR A 743 4.73 -31.15 -11.01
CA THR A 743 5.60 -29.99 -11.15
C THR A 743 5.08 -29.14 -12.28
N GLU A 744 4.80 -27.88 -12.02
CA GLU A 744 4.44 -26.90 -13.04
C GLU A 744 5.67 -26.53 -13.88
N ARG A 745 5.50 -26.60 -15.19
CA ARG A 745 6.51 -26.22 -16.17
C ARG A 745 5.97 -25.11 -17.07
N TYR A 746 6.75 -24.07 -17.25
CA TYR A 746 6.41 -22.87 -17.98
C TYR A 746 7.18 -22.83 -19.29
N TYR A 747 6.50 -22.49 -20.38
CA TYR A 747 7.07 -22.38 -21.74
C TYR A 747 6.95 -20.97 -22.23
N ILE A 748 8.00 -20.49 -22.89
CA ILE A 748 8.00 -19.15 -23.47
C ILE A 748 7.19 -19.19 -24.76
N ASN A 749 6.23 -18.26 -24.91
CA ASN A 749 5.49 -18.10 -26.16
C ASN A 749 6.48 -17.78 -27.30
N PRO A 750 6.49 -18.55 -28.40
CA PRO A 750 7.42 -18.34 -29.52
C PRO A 750 7.37 -16.93 -30.10
N ARG A 751 6.20 -16.26 -30.02
CA ARG A 751 6.00 -14.91 -30.54
C ARG A 751 6.60 -13.79 -29.66
N VAL A 752 7.15 -14.12 -28.49
CA VAL A 752 7.86 -13.16 -27.63
C VAL A 752 9.05 -12.54 -28.38
N SER A 753 9.67 -13.28 -29.30
CA SER A 753 10.73 -12.75 -30.17
C SER A 753 10.26 -11.62 -31.11
N GLU A 754 8.96 -11.48 -31.37
CA GLU A 754 8.40 -10.39 -32.17
C GLU A 754 8.37 -9.05 -31.41
N LEU A 755 8.61 -9.07 -30.10
CA LEU A 755 8.70 -7.87 -29.24
C LEU A 755 10.12 -7.29 -29.17
N LEU A 756 11.12 -7.98 -29.74
CA LEU A 756 12.50 -7.52 -29.86
C LEU A 756 12.66 -6.57 -31.06
#